data_d53c11bb4ffb12f8aca65377cda905f5
#
_entry.id   d53c11bb4ffb12f8aca65377cda905f5
#
_cell.length_a   1.000
_cell.length_b   1.000
_cell.length_c   1.000
_cell.angle_alpha   90.00
_cell.angle_beta   90.00
_cell.angle_gamma   90.00
#
_symmetry.space_group_name_H-M   'P 1'
#
loop_
_entity.id
_entity.type
_entity.pdbx_description
1 polymer ?
#
loop_
_entity_poly.entity_id
_entity_poly.type
_entity_poly.pdbx_seq_one_letter_code
_entity_poly.pdbx_strand_id
1 'polypeptide(L)'
;MVILSRGFILTSLSVLAVGTALPALAQQEPSGGETISLDTVTVTAARADRPVSDVPQTVRVIESAELQQQLQLTNNAAAVLAKLIPGYTLPTQGVSSASETFRGRDLLVMIDGVPMNTPLRNVSRILSMIDLNSVERIEVVAGASSLYGSGATGGTVNFITKRATDGKPTATINTALRGFTANPGASLAPELSATVSGKVPNSVDYLVSGSGSFTRNTYDGDGRLLPSDAMLGQGGSDNYGRGNLLAKLGYNIDPTKRIEVSANWIYMNQDPKWLTSYAGPYAAPAIGTPYAGQSILEDTKSYAIRYTDSAFALGDLSTQAYFNDIKKRFNYSEFDLRNNYLVYYSGNLSSPTASFNQTVLYSQRAGWNLTIDTPISWVEGAKLTWGTDIVHDNTWQTLTNGQDVFTPLSQMTYAGFGQLQVPIGERFVVRGGMRYEYLDVTVNDFTRPAAFLGFTGLGYAVLPALPVTGGVYDYSAPTFNLGATYKLTNTVDVYGGFSQGFSLPDIGAFTRRAGAQGTAQILSYGCFLGTSLRAGAYSCNKSRTLSYDQLGIEAQIVNNYEVGIRGKIGDFKGSLAGYYATSDQGVNFIASTNAMSQTKEVTYGVEFTGEYAVTQQLAIGTNLAWREGEWDSNGDGTIDAYLPNNRISTPFRGTAYGNYRFDTGTVARMEVEFWSGRDRFDGTTQFALDGGATINASLAHPLGGGTVYLSVDNLLDSAYINNTATATRNYDVYAWGRTITLGFSKTF
;
A
#
# COMPACT_ATOMS: atom_id res chain seq x y z
N MET A 1 12.00 -16.32 40.96
CA MET A 1 12.92 -17.20 40.23
C MET A 1 13.03 -16.62 38.83
N VAL A 2 14.15 -15.99 38.63
CA VAL A 2 14.79 -15.36 37.48
C VAL A 2 13.94 -15.07 36.22
N ILE A 3 13.59 -13.77 36.04
CA ILE A 3 13.11 -13.15 34.80
C ILE A 3 14.36 -12.73 34.02
N LEU A 4 14.62 -13.35 32.88
CA LEU A 4 15.62 -12.90 31.93
C LEU A 4 14.97 -11.90 30.95
N SER A 5 15.20 -10.61 31.22
CA SER A 5 14.98 -9.53 30.25
C SER A 5 16.01 -9.68 29.13
N ARG A 6 15.57 -9.95 27.88
CA ARG A 6 16.45 -9.86 26.71
C ARG A 6 16.61 -8.40 26.32
N GLY A 7 17.66 -7.77 26.88
CA GLY A 7 18.16 -6.50 26.39
C GLY A 7 18.81 -6.68 25.01
N PHE A 8 18.44 -5.80 24.08
CA PHE A 8 19.15 -5.64 22.81
C PHE A 8 20.56 -5.13 23.11
N ILE A 9 21.57 -5.95 22.83
CA ILE A 9 22.97 -5.54 22.86
C ILE A 9 23.24 -4.73 21.60
N LEU A 10 23.32 -3.42 21.73
CA LEU A 10 23.97 -2.53 20.79
C LEU A 10 25.48 -2.80 20.87
N THR A 11 25.99 -3.67 20.03
CA THR A 11 27.42 -3.75 19.76
C THR A 11 27.86 -2.49 19.03
N SER A 12 28.58 -1.64 19.71
CA SER A 12 29.27 -0.47 19.17
C SER A 12 30.25 -0.93 18.08
N LEU A 13 29.93 -0.68 16.82
CA LEU A 13 30.90 -0.76 15.72
C LEU A 13 31.80 0.47 15.83
N SER A 14 33.01 0.26 16.31
CA SER A 14 34.10 1.25 16.26
C SER A 14 34.57 1.36 14.81
N VAL A 15 34.24 2.46 14.13
CA VAL A 15 34.74 2.78 12.81
C VAL A 15 36.17 3.32 12.98
N LEU A 16 37.16 2.56 12.57
CA LEU A 16 38.51 3.03 12.41
C LEU A 16 38.56 4.05 11.25
N ALA A 17 38.81 5.30 11.58
CA ALA A 17 39.12 6.34 10.60
C ALA A 17 40.53 6.12 10.06
N VAL A 18 40.66 5.58 8.84
CA VAL A 18 41.91 5.65 8.06
C VAL A 18 41.80 6.86 7.12
N GLY A 19 42.43 7.94 7.54
CA GLY A 19 42.58 9.12 6.70
C GLY A 19 43.67 8.87 5.60
N THR A 20 43.22 8.79 4.34
CA THR A 20 44.07 9.01 3.19
C THR A 20 43.46 10.10 2.33
N ALA A 21 44.16 11.21 2.21
CA ALA A 21 43.80 12.28 1.32
C ALA A 21 43.92 11.80 -0.14
N LEU A 22 42.81 11.82 -0.86
CA LEU A 22 42.79 11.68 -2.32
C LEU A 22 42.45 13.03 -2.97
N PRO A 23 43.02 13.33 -4.13
CA PRO A 23 42.83 14.61 -4.78
C PRO A 23 41.42 14.78 -5.32
N ALA A 24 40.90 16.00 -5.21
CA ALA A 24 39.62 16.41 -5.75
C ALA A 24 39.55 16.17 -7.26
N LEU A 25 38.79 15.20 -7.71
CA LEU A 25 38.35 15.09 -9.10
C LEU A 25 37.13 16.00 -9.27
N ALA A 26 37.24 16.91 -10.21
CA ALA A 26 36.18 17.82 -10.61
C ALA A 26 34.90 17.01 -10.94
N GLN A 27 33.80 17.32 -10.26
CA GLN A 27 32.47 16.89 -10.65
C GLN A 27 32.18 17.47 -12.04
N GLN A 28 31.93 16.58 -12.99
CA GLN A 28 31.29 16.96 -14.24
C GLN A 28 29.86 17.46 -13.88
N GLU A 29 29.61 18.73 -14.18
CA GLU A 29 28.29 19.30 -14.14
C GLU A 29 27.35 18.43 -15.00
N PRO A 30 26.12 18.10 -14.55
CA PRO A 30 25.17 17.55 -15.46
C PRO A 30 24.88 18.62 -16.51
N SER A 31 25.30 18.36 -17.74
CA SER A 31 24.99 19.14 -18.92
C SER A 31 23.52 19.40 -19.03
N GLY A 32 23.18 20.60 -19.44
CA GLY A 32 21.83 21.18 -19.52
C GLY A 32 20.74 20.23 -19.97
N GLY A 33 19.55 20.45 -19.41
CA GLY A 33 18.36 19.66 -19.49
C GLY A 33 18.14 18.93 -20.82
N GLU A 34 18.45 17.66 -20.84
CA GLU A 34 17.91 16.78 -21.86
C GLU A 34 16.38 16.80 -21.75
N THR A 35 15.75 17.23 -22.81
CA THR A 35 14.30 17.06 -22.98
C THR A 35 14.00 15.57 -22.99
N ILE A 36 13.63 15.00 -21.84
CA ILE A 36 13.14 13.63 -21.79
C ILE A 36 11.88 13.59 -22.64
N SER A 37 11.96 12.97 -23.80
CA SER A 37 10.80 12.63 -24.62
C SER A 37 9.98 11.61 -23.87
N LEU A 38 8.63 11.64 -24.00
CA LEU A 38 7.75 10.58 -23.45
C LEU A 38 8.10 9.19 -23.99
N ASP A 39 8.75 9.12 -25.16
CA ASP A 39 9.23 7.88 -25.76
C ASP A 39 10.46 7.27 -25.06
N THR A 40 11.13 8.03 -24.18
CA THR A 40 12.32 7.56 -23.44
C THR A 40 12.00 6.98 -22.07
N VAL A 41 10.81 7.27 -21.52
CA VAL A 41 10.37 6.70 -20.24
C VAL A 41 9.69 5.37 -20.49
N THR A 42 10.33 4.27 -20.13
CA THR A 42 9.76 2.92 -20.22
C THR A 42 9.19 2.46 -18.89
N VAL A 43 8.12 1.68 -18.95
CA VAL A 43 7.49 1.07 -17.77
C VAL A 43 7.43 -0.44 -17.90
N THR A 44 7.75 -1.13 -16.83
CA THR A 44 7.61 -2.58 -16.70
C THR A 44 6.19 -2.98 -16.29
N ALA A 45 5.38 -2.00 -15.90
CA ALA A 45 3.98 -2.17 -15.49
C ALA A 45 3.07 -2.74 -16.61
N ALA A 46 3.60 -2.95 -17.82
CA ALA A 46 2.96 -3.65 -18.93
C ALA A 46 3.46 -5.10 -19.13
N ARG A 47 4.15 -5.67 -18.13
CA ARG A 47 4.89 -6.95 -18.17
C ARG A 47 6.03 -7.01 -19.19
N ALA A 48 6.24 -5.99 -19.98
CA ALA A 48 7.38 -5.82 -20.88
C ALA A 48 7.74 -4.32 -20.87
N ASP A 49 9.00 -4.01 -21.16
CA ASP A 49 9.46 -2.63 -21.28
C ASP A 49 8.72 -1.93 -22.43
N ARG A 50 7.91 -0.92 -22.08
CA ARG A 50 7.12 -0.15 -23.04
C ARG A 50 7.29 1.34 -22.79
N PRO A 51 7.43 2.15 -23.85
CA PRO A 51 7.27 3.59 -23.71
C PRO A 51 5.92 3.94 -23.09
N VAL A 52 5.91 4.93 -22.21
CA VAL A 52 4.65 5.43 -21.60
C VAL A 52 3.67 5.87 -22.68
N SER A 53 4.17 6.42 -23.79
CA SER A 53 3.38 6.83 -24.97
C SER A 53 2.53 5.72 -25.59
N ASP A 54 2.95 4.46 -25.45
CA ASP A 54 2.26 3.31 -26.02
C ASP A 54 1.21 2.69 -25.10
N VAL A 55 1.10 3.15 -23.85
CA VAL A 55 0.19 2.60 -22.86
C VAL A 55 -1.12 3.39 -22.85
N PRO A 56 -2.28 2.81 -23.23
CA PRO A 56 -3.56 3.53 -23.31
C PRO A 56 -4.27 3.63 -21.96
N GLN A 57 -3.53 3.94 -20.90
CA GLN A 57 -3.98 4.13 -19.53
C GLN A 57 -3.16 5.25 -18.88
N THR A 58 -3.65 5.82 -17.79
CA THR A 58 -2.84 6.73 -16.97
C THR A 58 -1.70 5.97 -16.33
N VAL A 59 -0.48 6.37 -16.68
CA VAL A 59 0.76 5.87 -16.11
C VAL A 59 1.51 7.02 -15.48
N ARG A 60 1.94 6.85 -14.23
CA ARG A 60 2.81 7.79 -13.53
C ARG A 60 4.10 7.08 -13.15
N VAL A 61 5.22 7.61 -13.59
CA VAL A 61 6.55 7.19 -13.14
C VAL A 61 7.09 8.29 -12.22
N ILE A 62 7.40 7.91 -10.99
CA ILE A 62 8.07 8.77 -10.01
C ILE A 62 9.56 8.42 -10.10
N GLU A 63 10.30 9.29 -10.73
CA GLU A 63 11.73 9.11 -10.95
C GLU A 63 12.54 9.38 -9.68
N SER A 64 13.78 8.89 -9.65
CA SER A 64 14.67 9.01 -8.49
C SER A 64 14.82 10.44 -7.98
N ALA A 65 14.91 11.44 -8.86
CA ALA A 65 15.05 12.84 -8.46
C ALA A 65 13.82 13.36 -7.69
N GLU A 66 12.61 13.06 -8.16
CA GLU A 66 11.35 13.41 -7.51
C GLU A 66 11.19 12.66 -6.19
N LEU A 67 11.56 11.37 -6.18
CA LEU A 67 11.53 10.52 -4.98
C LEU A 67 12.47 11.08 -3.90
N GLN A 68 13.70 11.47 -4.26
CA GLN A 68 14.66 12.05 -3.32
C GLN A 68 14.19 13.39 -2.70
N GLN A 69 13.44 14.20 -3.44
CA GLN A 69 12.81 15.41 -2.90
C GLN A 69 11.76 15.08 -1.84
N GLN A 70 10.95 14.05 -2.08
CA GLN A 70 9.93 13.62 -1.11
C GLN A 70 10.54 12.96 0.13
N LEU A 71 11.64 12.22 -0.02
CA LEU A 71 12.36 11.61 1.08
C LEU A 71 12.90 12.62 2.11
N GLN A 72 13.10 13.88 1.74
CA GLN A 72 13.44 14.94 2.68
C GLN A 72 12.26 15.27 3.63
N LEU A 73 11.02 15.10 3.17
CA LEU A 73 9.80 15.35 3.96
C LEU A 73 9.31 14.10 4.69
N THR A 74 9.32 12.95 4.04
CA THR A 74 8.80 11.70 4.60
C THR A 74 9.48 10.47 4.02
N ASN A 75 9.69 9.45 4.84
CA ASN A 75 10.15 8.12 4.42
C ASN A 75 9.00 7.09 4.34
N ASN A 76 7.75 7.53 4.46
CA ASN A 76 6.57 6.69 4.37
C ASN A 76 6.09 6.62 2.91
N ALA A 77 6.13 5.43 2.28
CA ALA A 77 5.78 5.27 0.87
C ALA A 77 4.30 5.63 0.60
N ALA A 78 3.38 5.34 1.52
CA ALA A 78 1.98 5.74 1.38
C ALA A 78 1.82 7.26 1.32
N ALA A 79 2.57 7.99 2.17
CA ALA A 79 2.58 9.46 2.16
C ALA A 79 3.17 10.02 0.86
N VAL A 80 4.23 9.41 0.33
CA VAL A 80 4.82 9.80 -0.97
C VAL A 80 3.82 9.57 -2.10
N LEU A 81 3.16 8.40 -2.15
CA LEU A 81 2.13 8.13 -3.14
C LEU A 81 0.97 9.12 -3.03
N ALA A 82 0.53 9.42 -1.82
CA ALA A 82 -0.54 10.39 -1.60
C ALA A 82 -0.19 11.78 -2.14
N LYS A 83 1.04 12.24 -2.04
CA LYS A 83 1.49 13.54 -2.55
C LYS A 83 1.66 13.58 -4.07
N LEU A 84 2.08 12.47 -4.67
CA LEU A 84 2.52 12.43 -6.08
C LEU A 84 1.52 11.76 -7.03
N ILE A 85 0.58 10.96 -6.51
CA ILE A 85 -0.38 10.21 -7.32
C ILE A 85 -1.78 10.79 -7.10
N PRO A 86 -2.35 11.47 -8.10
CA PRO A 86 -3.75 11.87 -8.07
C PRO A 86 -4.65 10.65 -7.86
N GLY A 87 -5.76 10.82 -7.15
CA GLY A 87 -6.69 9.71 -6.89
C GLY A 87 -6.29 8.73 -5.78
N TYR A 88 -5.10 8.84 -5.19
CA TYR A 88 -4.74 8.10 -3.97
C TYR A 88 -5.30 8.82 -2.72
N THR A 89 -5.75 8.10 -1.70
CA THR A 89 -6.30 8.68 -0.45
C THR A 89 -5.25 9.39 0.39
N LEU A 90 -5.69 10.21 1.35
CA LEU A 90 -4.80 10.71 2.41
C LEU A 90 -4.18 9.51 3.16
N PRO A 91 -2.89 9.57 3.51
CA PRO A 91 -2.26 8.49 4.28
C PRO A 91 -2.76 8.50 5.71
N THR A 92 -2.83 7.32 6.31
CA THR A 92 -3.23 7.16 7.72
C THR A 92 -2.20 7.70 8.72
N GLN A 93 -1.00 8.01 8.25
CA GLN A 93 0.18 8.40 9.04
C GLN A 93 0.69 7.32 10.02
N GLY A 94 0.09 6.13 10.02
CA GLY A 94 0.58 4.92 10.68
C GLY A 94 1.28 3.97 9.71
N VAL A 95 1.55 2.75 10.14
CA VAL A 95 2.11 1.69 9.26
C VAL A 95 1.03 0.89 8.53
N SER A 96 -0.24 1.07 8.86
CA SER A 96 -1.36 0.39 8.20
C SER A 96 -1.87 1.18 7.01
N SER A 97 -2.08 0.48 5.89
CA SER A 97 -2.74 1.01 4.69
C SER A 97 -4.23 0.64 4.63
N ALA A 98 -4.85 0.28 5.75
CA ALA A 98 -6.28 -0.01 5.78
C ALA A 98 -7.08 1.21 5.33
N SER A 99 -8.04 1.01 4.42
CA SER A 99 -8.82 2.07 3.76
C SER A 99 -8.01 3.09 2.94
N GLU A 100 -6.72 2.86 2.72
CA GLU A 100 -5.96 3.57 1.72
C GLU A 100 -6.29 2.98 0.35
N THR A 101 -7.03 3.73 -0.46
CA THR A 101 -7.54 3.31 -1.76
C THR A 101 -6.97 4.17 -2.88
N PHE A 102 -6.92 3.59 -4.07
CA PHE A 102 -6.67 4.32 -5.30
C PHE A 102 -7.93 4.29 -6.17
N ARG A 103 -8.45 5.47 -6.53
CA ARG A 103 -9.74 5.59 -7.22
C ARG A 103 -10.91 4.90 -6.48
N GLY A 104 -10.85 4.86 -5.13
CA GLY A 104 -11.85 4.19 -4.30
C GLY A 104 -11.76 2.66 -4.28
N ARG A 105 -10.66 2.03 -4.78
CA ARG A 105 -10.46 0.59 -4.88
C ARG A 105 -9.08 0.18 -4.39
N ASP A 106 -8.89 -1.12 -4.19
CA ASP A 106 -7.62 -1.69 -3.75
C ASP A 106 -6.52 -1.57 -4.81
N LEU A 107 -5.29 -1.42 -4.33
CA LEU A 107 -4.08 -1.29 -5.12
C LEU A 107 -3.22 -2.55 -4.99
N LEU A 108 -2.78 -3.10 -6.13
CA LEU A 108 -1.79 -4.17 -6.12
C LEU A 108 -0.39 -3.57 -5.94
N VAL A 109 0.24 -3.91 -4.81
CA VAL A 109 1.59 -3.46 -4.46
C VAL A 109 2.61 -4.51 -4.86
N MET A 110 3.64 -4.11 -5.60
CA MET A 110 4.72 -4.98 -6.06
C MET A 110 6.09 -4.39 -5.71
N ILE A 111 7.07 -5.26 -5.51
CA ILE A 111 8.50 -4.92 -5.47
C ILE A 111 9.18 -5.73 -6.58
N ASP A 112 9.80 -5.06 -7.55
CA ASP A 112 10.41 -5.69 -8.74
C ASP A 112 9.48 -6.69 -9.44
N GLY A 113 8.17 -6.40 -9.50
CA GLY A 113 7.15 -7.25 -10.10
C GLY A 113 6.67 -8.42 -9.24
N VAL A 114 7.18 -8.58 -8.01
CA VAL A 114 6.69 -9.58 -7.04
C VAL A 114 5.54 -8.98 -6.23
N PRO A 115 4.32 -9.56 -6.28
CA PRO A 115 3.19 -9.08 -5.50
C PRO A 115 3.40 -9.24 -3.99
N MET A 116 3.15 -8.18 -3.23
CA MET A 116 3.33 -8.12 -1.76
C MET A 116 2.03 -8.21 -0.97
N ASN A 117 0.88 -8.09 -1.62
CA ASN A 117 -0.42 -8.22 -0.98
C ASN A 117 -0.63 -9.66 -0.49
N THR A 118 -1.41 -9.81 0.57
CA THR A 118 -1.88 -11.11 1.06
C THR A 118 -3.26 -11.40 0.45
N PRO A 119 -3.38 -12.27 -0.57
CA PRO A 119 -4.59 -12.36 -1.38
C PRO A 119 -5.79 -12.93 -0.61
N LEU A 120 -5.55 -13.89 0.27
CA LEU A 120 -6.61 -14.55 1.05
C LEU A 120 -7.01 -13.77 2.31
N ARG A 121 -6.22 -12.77 2.72
CA ARG A 121 -6.49 -11.89 3.86
C ARG A 121 -5.82 -10.52 3.64
N ASN A 122 -6.57 -9.59 3.09
CA ASN A 122 -6.04 -8.28 2.72
C ASN A 122 -5.86 -7.35 3.95
N VAL A 123 -4.75 -7.52 4.64
CA VAL A 123 -4.34 -6.63 5.73
C VAL A 123 -2.95 -6.09 5.42
N SER A 124 -2.88 -4.92 4.85
CA SER A 124 -1.62 -4.37 4.36
C SER A 124 -0.97 -3.42 5.36
N ARG A 125 0.31 -3.67 5.63
CA ARG A 125 1.24 -2.72 6.26
C ARG A 125 2.46 -2.48 5.38
N ILE A 126 2.64 -3.30 4.34
CA ILE A 126 3.84 -3.34 3.49
C ILE A 126 4.12 -1.98 2.86
N LEU A 127 3.10 -1.33 2.31
CA LEU A 127 3.27 -0.07 1.59
C LEU A 127 3.99 1.00 2.42
N SER A 128 3.60 1.15 3.69
CA SER A 128 4.23 2.14 4.59
C SER A 128 5.58 1.69 5.16
N MET A 129 6.01 0.46 4.90
CA MET A 129 7.23 -0.12 5.44
C MET A 129 8.34 -0.31 4.40
N ILE A 130 8.06 -0.09 3.11
CA ILE A 130 9.06 -0.15 2.05
C ILE A 130 10.12 0.92 2.30
N ASP A 131 11.40 0.53 2.27
CA ASP A 131 12.51 1.48 2.32
C ASP A 131 12.70 2.16 0.97
N LEU A 132 12.18 3.38 0.86
CA LEU A 132 12.29 4.17 -0.35
C LEU A 132 13.75 4.56 -0.71
N ASN A 133 14.70 4.48 0.23
CA ASN A 133 16.12 4.69 -0.08
C ASN A 133 16.70 3.55 -0.93
N SER A 134 16.09 2.36 -0.92
CA SER A 134 16.47 1.24 -1.78
C SER A 134 15.77 1.26 -3.14
N VAL A 135 14.80 2.16 -3.33
CA VAL A 135 14.00 2.27 -4.56
C VAL A 135 14.68 3.21 -5.55
N GLU A 136 14.69 2.83 -6.82
CA GLU A 136 15.16 3.63 -7.95
C GLU A 136 14.05 4.52 -8.50
N ARG A 137 12.87 3.91 -8.76
CA ARG A 137 11.67 4.59 -9.24
C ARG A 137 10.41 3.85 -8.81
N ILE A 138 9.27 4.53 -8.86
CA ILE A 138 7.97 3.94 -8.60
C ILE A 138 7.12 4.06 -9.86
N GLU A 139 6.58 2.94 -10.34
CA GLU A 139 5.70 2.88 -11.49
C GLU A 139 4.27 2.64 -11.02
N VAL A 140 3.35 3.52 -11.40
CA VAL A 140 1.92 3.40 -11.07
C VAL A 140 1.12 3.36 -12.36
N VAL A 141 0.29 2.32 -12.52
CA VAL A 141 -0.71 2.22 -13.59
C VAL A 141 -2.07 2.31 -12.94
N ALA A 142 -2.84 3.29 -13.36
CA ALA A 142 -4.16 3.56 -12.81
C ALA A 142 -5.23 2.71 -13.49
N GLY A 143 -6.31 2.44 -12.72
CA GLY A 143 -7.44 1.66 -13.19
C GLY A 143 -7.22 0.15 -13.12
N ALA A 144 -8.29 -0.59 -13.30
CA ALA A 144 -8.27 -2.04 -13.28
C ALA A 144 -7.31 -2.60 -14.34
N SER A 145 -6.57 -3.65 -13.99
CA SER A 145 -5.61 -4.28 -14.90
C SER A 145 -5.67 -5.79 -14.77
N SER A 146 -5.78 -6.45 -15.91
CA SER A 146 -5.74 -7.91 -15.99
C SER A 146 -4.33 -8.50 -16.06
N LEU A 147 -3.31 -7.69 -16.38
CA LEU A 147 -1.97 -8.21 -16.70
C LEU A 147 -1.26 -8.86 -15.51
N TYR A 148 -1.48 -8.38 -14.31
CA TYR A 148 -0.81 -8.87 -13.10
C TYR A 148 -1.66 -9.84 -12.27
N GLY A 149 -2.87 -10.19 -12.74
CA GLY A 149 -3.78 -11.10 -12.08
C GLY A 149 -4.59 -10.47 -10.96
N SER A 150 -5.05 -11.30 -10.04
CA SER A 150 -5.93 -10.92 -8.94
C SER A 150 -5.38 -9.79 -8.06
N GLY A 151 -6.24 -8.83 -7.70
CA GLY A 151 -5.96 -7.74 -6.76
C GLY A 151 -5.71 -6.36 -7.39
N ALA A 152 -5.61 -6.24 -8.71
CA ALA A 152 -5.41 -4.98 -9.40
C ALA A 152 -6.74 -4.34 -9.82
N THR A 153 -7.63 -4.01 -8.88
CA THR A 153 -8.95 -3.42 -9.16
C THR A 153 -8.94 -1.89 -9.22
N GLY A 154 -8.09 -1.23 -8.45
CA GLY A 154 -7.88 0.23 -8.49
C GLY A 154 -6.67 0.62 -9.34
N GLY A 155 -5.70 -0.26 -9.46
CA GLY A 155 -4.46 -0.06 -10.18
C GLY A 155 -3.32 -0.91 -9.63
N THR A 156 -2.12 -0.66 -10.15
CA THR A 156 -0.89 -1.32 -9.68
C THR A 156 0.16 -0.28 -9.31
N VAL A 157 0.92 -0.55 -8.27
CA VAL A 157 2.15 0.17 -7.93
C VAL A 157 3.32 -0.80 -7.85
N ASN A 158 4.38 -0.53 -8.60
CA ASN A 158 5.58 -1.35 -8.62
C ASN A 158 6.78 -0.51 -8.19
N PHE A 159 7.36 -0.87 -7.05
CA PHE A 159 8.60 -0.28 -6.55
C PHE A 159 9.78 -0.98 -7.21
N ILE A 160 10.41 -0.30 -8.14
CA ILE A 160 11.62 -0.80 -8.80
C ILE A 160 12.80 -0.46 -7.92
N THR A 161 13.46 -1.47 -7.38
CA THR A 161 14.59 -1.27 -6.49
C THR A 161 15.87 -1.00 -7.26
N LYS A 162 16.80 -0.26 -6.66
CA LYS A 162 18.11 0.10 -7.24
C LYS A 162 18.84 -1.14 -7.71
N ARG A 163 19.64 -0.96 -8.74
CA ARG A 163 20.59 -1.94 -9.27
C ARG A 163 22.00 -1.39 -9.19
N ALA A 164 22.98 -2.27 -9.25
CA ALA A 164 24.36 -1.84 -9.38
C ALA A 164 24.58 -1.14 -10.71
N THR A 165 25.18 0.03 -10.67
CA THR A 165 25.58 0.77 -11.88
C THR A 165 26.93 0.26 -12.38
N ASP A 166 27.18 0.43 -13.69
CA ASP A 166 28.51 0.21 -14.24
C ASP A 166 29.49 1.23 -13.66
N GLY A 167 30.63 0.78 -13.19
CA GLY A 167 31.65 1.66 -12.63
C GLY A 167 32.25 1.14 -11.33
N LYS A 168 32.79 2.06 -10.53
CA LYS A 168 33.36 1.74 -9.22
C LYS A 168 32.25 1.39 -8.22
N PRO A 169 32.53 0.52 -7.23
CA PRO A 169 31.62 0.31 -6.12
C PRO A 169 31.23 1.63 -5.45
N THR A 170 29.96 1.78 -5.11
CA THR A 170 29.42 2.95 -4.44
C THR A 170 28.84 2.57 -3.10
N ALA A 171 28.97 3.47 -2.13
CA ALA A 171 28.32 3.36 -0.83
C ALA A 171 27.52 4.64 -0.56
N THR A 172 26.23 4.53 -0.33
CA THR A 172 25.36 5.66 0.03
C THR A 172 24.89 5.50 1.46
N ILE A 173 25.04 6.55 2.25
CA ILE A 173 24.56 6.62 3.64
C ILE A 173 23.54 7.77 3.73
N ASN A 174 22.37 7.50 4.30
CA ASN A 174 21.37 8.50 4.63
C ASN A 174 21.08 8.43 6.12
N THR A 175 21.04 9.58 6.78
CA THR A 175 20.68 9.70 8.20
C THR A 175 19.65 10.81 8.35
N ALA A 176 18.70 10.63 9.25
CA ALA A 176 17.75 11.68 9.60
C ALA A 176 17.35 11.59 11.08
N LEU A 177 16.98 12.74 11.62
CA LEU A 177 16.42 12.85 12.94
C LEU A 177 15.16 13.70 12.85
N ARG A 178 14.01 13.10 13.16
CA ARG A 178 12.71 13.75 13.19
C ARG A 178 12.25 13.95 14.62
N GLY A 179 11.47 15.00 14.88
CA GLY A 179 10.83 15.25 16.16
C GLY A 179 9.60 16.13 16.02
N PHE A 180 8.61 15.93 16.89
CA PHE A 180 7.44 16.81 16.99
C PHE A 180 7.81 18.05 17.80
N THR A 181 7.40 19.23 17.32
CA THR A 181 7.66 20.51 18.02
C THR A 181 6.93 20.61 19.36
N ALA A 182 5.80 19.95 19.50
CA ALA A 182 5.03 19.91 20.75
C ALA A 182 5.80 19.25 21.91
N ASN A 183 6.59 18.19 21.64
CA ASN A 183 7.41 17.51 22.65
C ASN A 183 8.65 16.86 22.02
N PRO A 184 9.68 17.64 21.68
CA PRO A 184 10.86 17.12 21.00
C PRO A 184 11.56 15.98 21.76
N GLY A 185 11.71 16.11 23.07
CA GLY A 185 12.42 15.11 23.89
C GLY A 185 11.78 13.73 23.91
N ALA A 186 10.44 13.66 23.85
CA ALA A 186 9.70 12.40 23.87
C ALA A 186 9.39 11.84 22.46
N SER A 187 9.69 12.58 21.39
CA SER A 187 9.30 12.25 20.03
C SER A 187 10.47 12.05 19.04
N LEU A 188 11.71 12.15 19.50
CA LEU A 188 12.87 11.96 18.61
C LEU A 188 12.85 10.60 17.93
N ALA A 189 12.89 10.60 16.61
CA ALA A 189 12.79 9.46 15.73
C ALA A 189 14.02 9.42 14.81
N PRO A 190 15.08 8.66 15.15
CA PRO A 190 16.26 8.51 14.33
C PRO A 190 15.98 7.55 13.15
N GLU A 191 16.61 7.86 12.02
CA GLU A 191 16.56 7.07 10.80
C GLU A 191 17.97 6.91 10.24
N LEU A 192 18.30 5.70 9.78
CA LEU A 192 19.56 5.37 9.13
C LEU A 192 19.30 4.43 7.96
N SER A 193 19.88 4.71 6.80
CA SER A 193 20.00 3.73 5.73
C SER A 193 21.40 3.73 5.13
N ALA A 194 21.84 2.56 4.69
CA ALA A 194 23.10 2.37 3.99
C ALA A 194 22.90 1.43 2.81
N THR A 195 23.35 1.83 1.65
CA THR A 195 23.32 1.03 0.42
C THR A 195 24.72 0.90 -0.14
N VAL A 196 25.16 -0.32 -0.38
CA VAL A 196 26.42 -0.61 -1.08
C VAL A 196 26.09 -1.36 -2.36
N SER A 197 26.61 -0.90 -3.47
CA SER A 197 26.44 -1.57 -4.75
C SER A 197 27.71 -1.53 -5.57
N GLY A 198 27.91 -2.51 -6.44
CA GLY A 198 29.10 -2.56 -7.30
C GLY A 198 29.04 -3.72 -8.28
N LYS A 199 30.02 -3.74 -9.17
CA LYS A 199 30.19 -4.78 -10.17
C LYS A 199 31.59 -5.38 -10.03
N VAL A 200 31.66 -6.69 -9.87
CA VAL A 200 32.93 -7.42 -9.92
C VAL A 200 33.32 -7.59 -11.38
N PRO A 201 34.59 -7.33 -11.78
CA PRO A 201 34.98 -7.53 -13.18
C PRO A 201 34.56 -8.90 -13.70
N ASN A 202 33.97 -8.91 -14.89
CA ASN A 202 33.58 -10.08 -15.67
C ASN A 202 32.22 -10.73 -15.37
N SER A 203 31.25 -10.05 -14.76
CA SER A 203 29.83 -10.45 -14.90
C SER A 203 28.94 -10.37 -13.66
N VAL A 204 29.44 -10.30 -12.45
CA VAL A 204 28.62 -10.28 -11.22
C VAL A 204 28.43 -8.85 -10.75
N ASP A 205 27.19 -8.43 -10.57
CA ASP A 205 26.86 -7.22 -9.85
C ASP A 205 26.13 -7.53 -8.55
N TYR A 206 26.27 -6.64 -7.57
CA TYR A 206 25.66 -6.82 -6.26
C TYR A 206 25.11 -5.50 -5.71
N LEU A 207 24.06 -5.60 -4.94
CA LEU A 207 23.51 -4.52 -4.12
C LEU A 207 23.12 -5.08 -2.77
N VAL A 208 23.52 -4.38 -1.70
CA VAL A 208 23.02 -4.64 -0.34
C VAL A 208 22.57 -3.30 0.22
N SER A 209 21.33 -3.21 0.64
CA SER A 209 20.73 -2.02 1.27
C SER A 209 20.10 -2.41 2.59
N GLY A 210 20.50 -1.73 3.66
CA GLY A 210 19.90 -1.88 4.97
C GLY A 210 19.39 -0.56 5.50
N SER A 211 18.21 -0.57 6.13
CA SER A 211 17.67 0.61 6.81
C SER A 211 17.07 0.26 8.16
N GLY A 212 17.05 1.24 9.04
CA GLY A 212 16.38 1.16 10.33
C GLY A 212 15.87 2.53 10.76
N SER A 213 14.70 2.54 11.36
CA SER A 213 14.13 3.75 11.96
C SER A 213 13.38 3.39 13.24
N PHE A 214 13.25 4.36 14.12
CA PHE A 214 12.48 4.23 15.35
C PHE A 214 11.56 5.43 15.47
N THR A 215 10.26 5.21 15.65
CA THR A 215 9.26 6.25 15.92
C THR A 215 8.88 6.16 17.39
N ARG A 216 8.96 7.29 18.10
CA ARG A 216 8.53 7.40 19.51
C ARG A 216 7.11 7.95 19.58
N ASN A 217 6.79 8.67 20.66
CA ASN A 217 5.48 9.29 20.81
C ASN A 217 5.17 10.25 19.66
N THR A 218 3.92 10.24 19.22
CA THR A 218 3.38 11.12 18.18
C THR A 218 2.37 12.09 18.80
N TYR A 219 2.30 13.29 18.26
CA TYR A 219 1.48 14.38 18.78
C TYR A 219 0.69 15.05 17.66
N ASP A 220 -0.51 15.53 17.97
CA ASP A 220 -1.28 16.37 17.05
C ASP A 220 -0.86 17.86 17.11
N GLY A 221 -1.53 18.72 16.33
CA GLY A 221 -1.22 20.15 16.26
C GLY A 221 -1.53 20.94 17.54
N ASP A 222 -2.36 20.41 18.44
CA ASP A 222 -2.61 20.98 19.75
C ASP A 222 -1.65 20.43 20.83
N GLY A 223 -0.72 19.57 20.44
CA GLY A 223 0.24 18.94 21.34
C GLY A 223 -0.32 17.78 22.18
N ARG A 224 -1.49 17.22 21.79
CA ARG A 224 -2.05 16.05 22.47
C ARG A 224 -1.34 14.78 21.98
N LEU A 225 -1.07 13.87 22.92
CA LEU A 225 -0.50 12.56 22.60
C LEU A 225 -1.51 11.73 21.77
N LEU A 226 -1.06 11.21 20.65
CA LEU A 226 -1.88 10.36 19.78
C LEU A 226 -1.89 8.89 20.27
N PRO A 227 -2.95 8.13 19.99
CA PRO A 227 -3.05 6.73 20.41
C PRO A 227 -2.12 5.82 19.60
N SER A 228 -1.61 4.77 20.24
CA SER A 228 -0.73 3.77 19.60
C SER A 228 -1.43 2.99 18.49
N ASP A 229 -2.73 2.81 18.56
CA ASP A 229 -3.57 2.19 17.53
C ASP A 229 -4.61 3.19 17.03
N ALA A 230 -4.22 3.97 16.04
CA ALA A 230 -5.13 4.88 15.34
C ALA A 230 -5.96 4.17 14.25
N MET A 231 -5.65 2.90 13.94
CA MET A 231 -6.23 2.15 12.82
C MET A 231 -6.78 0.81 13.29
N LEU A 232 -8.05 0.67 13.43
CA LEU A 232 -8.89 -0.54 13.57
C LEU A 232 -8.13 -1.86 13.92
N GLY A 233 -7.41 -1.88 15.06
CA GLY A 233 -6.65 -3.05 15.50
C GLY A 233 -5.31 -3.29 14.80
N GLN A 234 -4.83 -2.36 13.99
CA GLN A 234 -3.59 -2.52 13.24
C GLN A 234 -2.34 -2.09 14.00
N GLY A 235 -2.46 -1.14 14.92
CA GLY A 235 -1.34 -0.53 15.60
C GLY A 235 -0.44 0.29 14.68
N GLY A 236 0.79 0.56 15.12
CA GLY A 236 1.83 1.15 14.30
C GLY A 236 1.81 2.68 14.18
N SER A 237 1.16 3.38 15.11
CA SER A 237 1.12 4.85 15.09
C SER A 237 2.27 5.49 15.88
N ASP A 238 2.77 4.82 16.94
CA ASP A 238 3.88 5.27 17.77
C ASP A 238 4.71 4.11 18.33
N ASN A 239 5.82 4.41 18.98
CA ASN A 239 6.68 3.46 19.72
C ASN A 239 7.00 2.19 18.94
N TYR A 240 7.33 2.33 17.66
CA TYR A 240 7.72 1.20 16.81
C TYR A 240 9.10 1.38 16.20
N GLY A 241 9.84 0.29 16.15
CA GLY A 241 11.03 0.15 15.32
C GLY A 241 10.69 -0.56 14.02
N ARG A 242 11.26 -0.11 12.90
CA ARG A 242 11.18 -0.83 11.63
C ARG A 242 12.57 -0.96 11.02
N GLY A 243 12.75 -2.03 10.24
CA GLY A 243 13.97 -2.27 9.49
C GLY A 243 13.66 -2.91 8.15
N ASN A 244 14.56 -2.70 7.20
CA ASN A 244 14.54 -3.35 5.91
C ASN A 244 15.96 -3.82 5.59
N LEU A 245 16.08 -5.00 4.98
CA LEU A 245 17.32 -5.52 4.42
C LEU A 245 17.03 -6.07 3.03
N LEU A 246 17.58 -5.43 1.99
CA LEU A 246 17.52 -5.87 0.61
C LEU A 246 18.89 -6.33 0.15
N ALA A 247 18.99 -7.51 -0.44
CA ALA A 247 20.19 -7.99 -1.12
C ALA A 247 19.83 -8.44 -2.53
N LYS A 248 20.65 -8.07 -3.51
CA LYS A 248 20.55 -8.50 -4.91
C LYS A 248 21.91 -8.96 -5.42
N LEU A 249 21.89 -10.03 -6.20
CA LEU A 249 23.04 -10.52 -6.95
C LEU A 249 22.60 -10.76 -8.39
N GLY A 250 23.29 -10.13 -9.34
CA GLY A 250 23.06 -10.31 -10.76
C GLY A 250 24.27 -10.94 -11.44
N TYR A 251 24.02 -11.85 -12.37
CA TYR A 251 25.05 -12.50 -13.19
C TYR A 251 24.68 -12.45 -14.66
N ASN A 252 25.50 -11.80 -15.48
CA ASN A 252 25.35 -11.82 -16.92
C ASN A 252 26.09 -13.06 -17.46
N ILE A 253 25.34 -14.07 -17.91
CA ILE A 253 25.87 -15.30 -18.52
C ILE A 253 26.58 -14.92 -19.83
N ASP A 254 25.91 -14.08 -20.62
CA ASP A 254 26.40 -13.44 -21.84
C ASP A 254 25.70 -12.07 -22.02
N PRO A 255 25.95 -11.31 -23.10
CA PRO A 255 25.30 -10.00 -23.29
C PRO A 255 23.78 -10.02 -23.38
N THR A 256 23.18 -11.18 -23.68
CA THR A 256 21.73 -11.35 -23.86
C THR A 256 21.05 -12.05 -22.68
N LYS A 257 21.81 -12.77 -21.86
CA LYS A 257 21.28 -13.64 -20.80
C LYS A 257 21.73 -13.21 -19.42
N ARG A 258 20.78 -13.04 -18.52
CA ARG A 258 21.03 -12.64 -17.14
C ARG A 258 20.23 -13.45 -16.14
N ILE A 259 20.86 -13.79 -15.02
CA ILE A 259 20.18 -14.29 -13.79
C ILE A 259 20.32 -13.24 -12.72
N GLU A 260 19.24 -12.98 -11.99
CA GLU A 260 19.22 -12.11 -10.80
C GLU A 260 18.54 -12.84 -9.64
N VAL A 261 19.18 -12.83 -8.48
CA VAL A 261 18.62 -13.35 -7.23
C VAL A 261 18.44 -12.18 -6.28
N SER A 262 17.30 -12.10 -5.63
CA SER A 262 17.00 -11.08 -4.64
C SER A 262 16.41 -11.68 -3.36
N ALA A 263 16.73 -11.05 -2.23
CA ALA A 263 16.16 -11.32 -0.93
C ALA A 263 15.81 -9.99 -0.26
N ASN A 264 14.60 -9.88 0.26
CA ASN A 264 14.12 -8.70 0.97
C ASN A 264 13.49 -9.11 2.29
N TRP A 265 13.91 -8.48 3.38
CA TRP A 265 13.35 -8.69 4.72
C TRP A 265 12.85 -7.36 5.26
N ILE A 266 11.55 -7.29 5.54
CA ILE A 266 10.86 -6.16 6.14
C ILE A 266 10.42 -6.55 7.54
N TYR A 267 10.79 -5.76 8.53
CA TYR A 267 10.49 -6.03 9.94
C TYR A 267 9.97 -4.78 10.64
N MET A 268 8.95 -4.95 11.49
CA MET A 268 8.46 -3.92 12.41
C MET A 268 8.06 -4.56 13.73
N ASN A 269 8.43 -3.91 14.84
CA ASN A 269 7.97 -4.24 16.17
C ASN A 269 7.50 -2.98 16.88
N GLN A 270 6.28 -3.00 17.42
CA GLN A 270 5.72 -1.90 18.20
C GLN A 270 5.37 -2.38 19.61
N ASP A 271 5.75 -1.59 20.62
CA ASP A 271 5.44 -1.81 22.02
C ASP A 271 4.57 -0.65 22.54
N PRO A 272 3.22 -0.72 22.37
CA PRO A 272 2.32 0.30 22.87
C PRO A 272 2.43 0.46 24.40
N LYS A 273 2.42 1.69 24.87
CA LYS A 273 2.42 1.95 26.32
C LYS A 273 1.04 1.85 26.93
N TRP A 274 0.04 2.36 26.23
CA TRP A 274 -1.36 2.48 26.68
C TRP A 274 -2.32 1.84 25.70
N LEU A 275 -3.46 1.41 26.18
CA LEU A 275 -4.60 1.08 25.33
C LEU A 275 -5.14 2.36 24.65
N THR A 276 -5.93 2.19 23.61
CA THR A 276 -6.67 3.29 22.96
C THR A 276 -8.03 3.45 23.61
N SER A 277 -8.37 4.68 24.00
CA SER A 277 -9.67 5.07 24.58
C SER A 277 -10.55 5.71 23.51
N TYR A 278 -11.81 5.34 23.52
CA TYR A 278 -12.90 5.94 22.74
C TYR A 278 -13.96 6.60 23.64
N ALA A 279 -13.61 6.95 24.88
CA ALA A 279 -14.54 7.54 25.84
C ALA A 279 -14.83 9.03 25.56
N GLY A 280 -13.92 9.74 24.92
CA GLY A 280 -14.03 11.15 24.53
C GLY A 280 -14.64 11.36 23.15
N PRO A 281 -14.56 12.56 22.60
CA PRO A 281 -15.02 12.87 21.24
C PRO A 281 -14.07 12.33 20.14
N TYR A 282 -12.85 11.95 20.47
CA TYR A 282 -11.82 11.44 19.56
C TYR A 282 -11.00 10.31 20.21
N ALA A 283 -10.36 9.50 19.39
CA ALA A 283 -9.48 8.42 19.85
C ALA A 283 -8.24 9.01 20.56
N ALA A 284 -7.97 8.53 21.76
CA ALA A 284 -6.87 9.02 22.60
C ALA A 284 -6.18 7.86 23.34
N PRO A 285 -4.95 8.04 23.85
CA PRO A 285 -4.34 7.07 24.75
C PRO A 285 -5.14 6.96 26.06
N ALA A 286 -5.45 5.76 26.51
CA ALA A 286 -6.05 5.49 27.81
C ALA A 286 -4.95 5.59 28.91
N ILE A 287 -4.47 6.79 29.20
CA ILE A 287 -3.38 7.02 30.17
C ILE A 287 -3.73 6.40 31.52
N GLY A 288 -2.84 5.56 32.04
CA GLY A 288 -3.05 4.81 33.28
C GLY A 288 -3.58 3.39 33.07
N THR A 289 -4.01 3.03 31.87
CA THR A 289 -4.39 1.66 31.48
C THR A 289 -3.29 1.06 30.61
N PRO A 290 -2.36 0.26 31.17
CA PRO A 290 -1.25 -0.29 30.42
C PRO A 290 -1.73 -1.22 29.31
N TYR A 291 -0.99 -1.23 28.20
CA TYR A 291 -1.19 -2.23 27.16
C TYR A 291 -0.84 -3.63 27.66
N ALA A 292 -1.78 -4.56 27.59
CA ALA A 292 -1.64 -5.91 28.14
C ALA A 292 -1.28 -6.98 27.08
N GLY A 293 -1.20 -6.60 25.81
CA GLY A 293 -0.89 -7.51 24.70
C GLY A 293 0.61 -7.77 24.52
N GLN A 294 0.93 -8.67 23.61
CA GLN A 294 2.27 -8.83 23.07
C GLN A 294 2.56 -7.72 22.04
N SER A 295 3.84 -7.44 21.79
CA SER A 295 4.28 -6.49 20.76
C SER A 295 3.54 -6.70 19.45
N ILE A 296 3.11 -5.63 18.80
CA ILE A 296 2.57 -5.68 17.44
C ILE A 296 3.73 -5.93 16.48
N LEU A 297 3.57 -6.85 15.53
CA LEU A 297 4.67 -7.35 14.70
C LEU A 297 4.30 -7.37 13.23
N GLU A 298 5.25 -7.02 12.39
CA GLU A 298 5.34 -7.40 10.99
C GLU A 298 6.70 -8.05 10.73
N ASP A 299 6.71 -9.24 10.14
CA ASP A 299 7.92 -9.96 9.73
C ASP A 299 7.65 -10.55 8.34
N THR A 300 8.13 -9.87 7.31
CA THR A 300 7.90 -10.24 5.90
C THR A 300 9.22 -10.53 5.23
N LYS A 301 9.35 -11.71 4.67
CA LYS A 301 10.52 -12.16 3.90
C LYS A 301 10.10 -12.50 2.50
N SER A 302 10.85 -11.99 1.52
CA SER A 302 10.61 -12.20 0.09
C SER A 302 11.90 -12.63 -0.58
N TYR A 303 11.80 -13.64 -1.40
CA TYR A 303 12.90 -14.17 -2.19
C TYR A 303 12.46 -14.28 -3.63
N ALA A 304 13.34 -13.93 -4.58
CA ALA A 304 13.05 -14.12 -5.99
C ALA A 304 14.31 -14.52 -6.76
N ILE A 305 14.10 -15.29 -7.81
CA ILE A 305 15.08 -15.56 -8.85
C ILE A 305 14.45 -15.22 -10.19
N ARG A 306 15.13 -14.40 -10.99
CA ARG A 306 14.71 -13.98 -12.32
C ARG A 306 15.75 -14.39 -13.35
N TYR A 307 15.30 -14.91 -14.48
CA TYR A 307 16.10 -15.13 -15.67
C TYR A 307 15.53 -14.32 -16.83
N THR A 308 16.40 -13.64 -17.56
CA THR A 308 16.03 -12.91 -18.78
C THR A 308 16.95 -13.34 -19.94
N ASP A 309 16.38 -13.40 -21.15
CA ASP A 309 17.09 -13.71 -22.39
C ASP A 309 16.50 -12.86 -23.53
N SER A 310 17.23 -11.84 -23.97
CA SER A 310 16.81 -10.94 -25.07
C SER A 310 17.09 -11.52 -26.46
N ALA A 311 17.67 -12.70 -26.54
CA ALA A 311 17.90 -13.43 -27.80
C ALA A 311 17.20 -14.79 -27.85
N PHE A 312 16.15 -14.96 -27.04
CA PHE A 312 15.35 -16.19 -27.04
C PHE A 312 14.62 -16.34 -28.39
N ALA A 313 14.46 -17.56 -28.84
CA ALA A 313 13.95 -17.84 -30.19
C ALA A 313 12.54 -17.27 -30.51
N LEU A 314 11.73 -17.05 -29.49
CA LEU A 314 10.38 -16.48 -29.61
C LEU A 314 10.29 -14.98 -29.27
N GLY A 315 11.40 -14.33 -28.94
CA GLY A 315 11.45 -12.92 -28.56
C GLY A 315 12.12 -12.71 -27.20
N ASP A 316 11.89 -11.56 -26.57
CA ASP A 316 12.47 -11.25 -25.25
C ASP A 316 11.78 -12.08 -24.16
N LEU A 317 12.54 -12.98 -23.52
CA LEU A 317 12.06 -13.86 -22.45
C LEU A 317 12.36 -13.26 -21.06
N SER A 318 11.38 -13.26 -20.19
CA SER A 318 11.56 -13.04 -18.75
C SER A 318 10.80 -14.09 -17.97
N THR A 319 11.47 -14.76 -17.04
CA THR A 319 10.82 -15.70 -16.10
C THR A 319 11.31 -15.44 -14.68
N GLN A 320 10.41 -15.58 -13.72
CA GLN A 320 10.69 -15.30 -12.32
C GLN A 320 9.99 -16.33 -11.43
N ALA A 321 10.70 -16.91 -10.49
CA ALA A 321 10.13 -17.65 -9.37
C ALA A 321 10.34 -16.83 -8.07
N TYR A 322 9.34 -16.84 -7.18
CA TYR A 322 9.41 -16.09 -5.94
C TYR A 322 8.72 -16.82 -4.80
N PHE A 323 9.11 -16.46 -3.57
CA PHE A 323 8.51 -16.93 -2.34
C PHE A 323 8.41 -15.79 -1.31
N ASN A 324 7.22 -15.59 -0.76
CA ASN A 324 6.95 -14.64 0.31
C ASN A 324 6.51 -15.39 1.56
N ASP A 325 7.07 -15.03 2.72
CA ASP A 325 6.68 -15.53 4.04
C ASP A 325 6.34 -14.34 4.94
N ILE A 326 5.09 -14.23 5.34
CA ILE A 326 4.51 -13.07 6.02
C ILE A 326 3.94 -13.49 7.35
N LYS A 327 4.36 -12.83 8.43
CA LYS A 327 3.81 -12.98 9.77
C LYS A 327 3.42 -11.64 10.33
N LYS A 328 2.13 -11.47 10.70
CA LYS A 328 1.60 -10.22 11.28
C LYS A 328 0.94 -10.50 12.62
N ARG A 329 1.36 -9.81 13.67
CA ARG A 329 0.63 -9.78 14.93
C ARG A 329 -0.08 -8.44 15.03
N PHE A 330 -1.39 -8.52 15.28
CA PHE A 330 -2.26 -7.35 15.37
C PHE A 330 -2.25 -6.75 16.77
N ASN A 331 -2.97 -5.64 16.94
CA ASN A 331 -3.15 -5.00 18.23
C ASN A 331 -3.96 -5.89 19.19
N TYR A 332 -3.61 -5.86 20.47
CA TYR A 332 -4.47 -6.34 21.54
C TYR A 332 -5.57 -5.31 21.80
N SER A 333 -6.80 -5.77 21.89
CA SER A 333 -7.95 -4.91 22.14
C SER A 333 -8.74 -5.39 23.32
N GLU A 334 -9.06 -4.50 24.23
CA GLU A 334 -10.05 -4.76 25.24
C GLU A 334 -11.46 -4.54 24.67
N PHE A 335 -12.42 -5.07 25.39
CA PHE A 335 -13.79 -5.00 25.00
C PHE A 335 -14.37 -3.59 25.24
N ASP A 336 -14.84 -2.93 24.18
CA ASP A 336 -15.52 -1.64 24.23
C ASP A 336 -16.75 -1.68 23.32
N LEU A 337 -17.88 -1.13 23.77
CA LEU A 337 -19.13 -1.00 22.99
C LEU A 337 -18.97 -0.26 21.67
N ARG A 338 -17.96 0.61 21.59
CA ARG A 338 -17.72 1.46 20.43
C ARG A 338 -16.81 0.81 19.40
N ASN A 339 -16.19 -0.32 19.75
CA ASN A 339 -15.34 -1.10 18.89
C ASN A 339 -16.17 -2.19 18.19
N ASN A 340 -16.57 -1.96 16.95
CA ASN A 340 -17.34 -2.89 16.14
C ASN A 340 -16.49 -4.05 15.59
N TYR A 341 -15.56 -4.62 16.35
CA TYR A 341 -14.81 -5.79 15.94
C TYR A 341 -14.86 -6.92 16.95
N LEU A 342 -14.57 -8.12 16.45
CA LEU A 342 -14.62 -9.34 17.25
C LEU A 342 -13.56 -9.33 18.33
N VAL A 343 -13.98 -9.40 19.59
CA VAL A 343 -13.12 -9.56 20.75
C VAL A 343 -13.25 -10.99 21.25
N TYR A 344 -12.20 -11.77 21.14
CA TYR A 344 -12.23 -13.18 21.48
C TYR A 344 -12.15 -13.41 23.00
N TYR A 345 -12.81 -14.45 23.50
CA TYR A 345 -12.83 -14.83 24.91
C TYR A 345 -12.84 -16.36 25.08
N SER A 346 -12.60 -16.83 26.30
CA SER A 346 -12.47 -18.25 26.62
C SER A 346 -13.77 -19.07 26.61
N GLY A 347 -14.89 -18.46 26.21
CA GLY A 347 -16.23 -19.08 26.34
C GLY A 347 -16.87 -18.86 27.73
N ASN A 348 -16.15 -18.28 28.68
CA ASN A 348 -16.67 -17.92 30.01
C ASN A 348 -17.13 -16.45 30.04
N LEU A 349 -18.43 -16.23 30.16
CA LEU A 349 -19.04 -14.90 30.14
C LEU A 349 -18.73 -14.05 31.39
N SER A 350 -18.15 -14.62 32.45
CA SER A 350 -17.66 -13.87 33.60
C SER A 350 -16.34 -13.15 33.35
N SER A 351 -15.62 -13.47 32.28
CA SER A 351 -14.38 -12.84 31.87
C SER A 351 -14.46 -12.40 30.40
N PRO A 352 -15.01 -11.21 30.12
CA PRO A 352 -15.29 -10.77 28.76
C PRO A 352 -14.02 -10.48 27.93
N THR A 353 -12.87 -10.30 28.57
CA THR A 353 -11.62 -10.07 27.88
C THR A 353 -10.61 -11.17 28.23
N ALA A 354 -10.10 -11.85 27.24
CA ALA A 354 -9.06 -12.85 27.43
C ALA A 354 -7.67 -12.24 27.13
N SER A 355 -6.69 -12.56 27.94
CA SER A 355 -5.29 -12.13 27.72
C SER A 355 -4.71 -12.55 26.37
N PHE A 356 -5.31 -13.55 25.72
CA PHE A 356 -4.96 -14.02 24.39
C PHE A 356 -5.77 -13.34 23.26
N ASN A 357 -6.59 -12.31 23.54
CA ASN A 357 -7.36 -11.57 22.51
C ASN A 357 -6.47 -10.71 21.63
N GLN A 358 -5.58 -11.37 20.93
CA GLN A 358 -4.67 -10.79 19.96
C GLN A 358 -4.40 -11.83 18.90
N THR A 359 -4.48 -11.47 17.64
CA THR A 359 -4.36 -12.43 16.55
C THR A 359 -3.04 -12.33 15.84
N VAL A 360 -2.59 -13.46 15.30
CA VAL A 360 -1.39 -13.58 14.45
C VAL A 360 -1.81 -14.16 13.12
N LEU A 361 -1.56 -13.42 12.04
CA LEU A 361 -1.76 -13.85 10.66
C LEU A 361 -0.45 -14.39 10.11
N TYR A 362 -0.55 -15.49 9.40
CA TYR A 362 0.52 -16.07 8.61
C TYR A 362 0.05 -16.19 7.17
N SER A 363 0.91 -15.85 6.22
CA SER A 363 0.65 -16.02 4.79
C SER A 363 1.93 -16.41 4.08
N GLN A 364 1.88 -17.49 3.31
CA GLN A 364 2.96 -17.99 2.48
C GLN A 364 2.51 -18.02 1.03
N ARG A 365 3.33 -17.45 0.15
CA ARG A 365 3.03 -17.38 -1.28
C ARG A 365 4.25 -17.82 -2.07
N ALA A 366 4.08 -18.86 -2.89
CA ALA A 366 5.05 -19.29 -3.88
C ALA A 366 4.49 -19.04 -5.28
N GLY A 367 5.26 -18.40 -6.15
CA GLY A 367 4.81 -18.10 -7.49
C GLY A 367 5.89 -18.28 -8.54
N TRP A 368 5.43 -18.59 -9.74
CA TRP A 368 6.24 -18.62 -10.95
C TRP A 368 5.51 -17.90 -12.06
N ASN A 369 6.22 -17.04 -12.78
CA ASN A 369 5.70 -16.36 -13.95
C ASN A 369 6.66 -16.45 -15.14
N LEU A 370 6.08 -16.47 -16.32
CA LEU A 370 6.76 -16.45 -17.61
C LEU A 370 6.13 -15.36 -18.47
N THR A 371 6.96 -14.53 -19.08
CA THR A 371 6.55 -13.55 -20.08
C THR A 371 7.49 -13.61 -21.29
N ILE A 372 6.92 -13.61 -22.48
CA ILE A 372 7.65 -13.53 -23.74
C ILE A 372 7.09 -12.37 -24.54
N ASP A 373 7.98 -11.51 -25.04
CA ASP A 373 7.64 -10.38 -25.91
C ASP A 373 8.07 -10.68 -27.34
N THR A 374 7.14 -11.20 -28.13
CA THR A 374 7.39 -11.70 -29.48
C THR A 374 7.16 -10.61 -30.52
N PRO A 375 8.18 -10.20 -31.29
CA PRO A 375 7.97 -9.30 -32.43
C PRO A 375 7.20 -10.02 -33.55
N ILE A 376 6.21 -9.31 -34.10
CA ILE A 376 5.35 -9.86 -35.18
C ILE A 376 5.91 -9.41 -36.53
N SER A 377 6.55 -10.28 -37.25
CA SER A 377 7.31 -9.97 -38.50
C SER A 377 6.48 -9.47 -39.66
N TRP A 378 5.19 -9.78 -39.72
CA TRP A 378 4.29 -9.40 -40.83
C TRP A 378 3.62 -8.02 -40.63
N VAL A 379 3.78 -7.39 -39.44
CA VAL A 379 3.37 -6.00 -39.19
C VAL A 379 4.51 -5.29 -38.49
N GLU A 380 5.07 -4.27 -39.14
CA GLU A 380 6.22 -3.51 -38.62
C GLU A 380 5.91 -2.90 -37.25
N GLY A 381 6.78 -3.14 -36.30
CA GLY A 381 6.67 -2.65 -34.91
C GLY A 381 5.58 -3.34 -34.06
N ALA A 382 4.84 -4.30 -34.61
CA ALA A 382 3.85 -5.04 -33.84
C ALA A 382 4.53 -6.06 -32.91
N LYS A 383 3.98 -6.23 -31.71
CA LYS A 383 4.48 -7.13 -30.67
C LYS A 383 3.35 -7.86 -29.98
N LEU A 384 3.57 -9.12 -29.67
CA LEU A 384 2.70 -9.94 -28.83
C LEU A 384 3.41 -10.24 -27.52
N THR A 385 2.94 -9.65 -26.43
CA THR A 385 3.37 -10.01 -25.06
C THR A 385 2.44 -11.11 -24.56
N TRP A 386 2.99 -12.28 -24.21
CA TRP A 386 2.18 -13.41 -23.74
C TRP A 386 2.92 -14.20 -22.66
N GLY A 387 2.18 -15.00 -21.92
CA GLY A 387 2.80 -15.76 -20.86
C GLY A 387 1.82 -16.48 -19.94
N THR A 388 2.35 -16.97 -18.82
CA THR A 388 1.60 -17.73 -17.83
C THR A 388 2.08 -17.45 -16.42
N ASP A 389 1.17 -17.58 -15.46
CA ASP A 389 1.46 -17.49 -14.02
C ASP A 389 0.91 -18.74 -13.32
N ILE A 390 1.68 -19.28 -12.38
CA ILE A 390 1.26 -20.32 -11.44
C ILE A 390 1.60 -19.83 -10.05
N VAL A 391 0.59 -19.77 -9.15
CA VAL A 391 0.77 -19.24 -7.80
C VAL A 391 0.07 -20.14 -6.80
N HIS A 392 0.73 -20.44 -5.70
CA HIS A 392 0.16 -21.09 -4.53
C HIS A 392 0.20 -20.13 -3.34
N ASP A 393 -0.97 -19.90 -2.74
CA ASP A 393 -1.13 -19.09 -1.54
C ASP A 393 -1.66 -19.97 -0.39
N ASN A 394 -1.11 -19.78 0.80
CA ASN A 394 -1.56 -20.45 2.02
C ASN A 394 -1.61 -19.44 3.15
N THR A 395 -2.79 -19.24 3.75
CA THR A 395 -3.02 -18.20 4.77
C THR A 395 -3.84 -18.75 5.93
N TRP A 396 -3.38 -18.51 7.17
CA TRP A 396 -4.12 -18.87 8.38
C TRP A 396 -3.95 -17.81 9.46
N GLN A 397 -4.84 -17.83 10.42
CA GLN A 397 -4.82 -16.87 11.53
C GLN A 397 -5.09 -17.57 12.86
N THR A 398 -4.27 -17.29 13.86
CA THR A 398 -4.41 -17.85 15.21
C THR A 398 -4.56 -16.75 16.25
N LEU A 399 -5.08 -17.07 17.42
CA LEU A 399 -4.91 -16.29 18.64
C LEU A 399 -3.49 -16.48 19.20
N THR A 400 -3.06 -15.60 20.11
CA THR A 400 -1.72 -15.72 20.73
C THR A 400 -1.57 -16.94 21.64
N ASN A 401 -2.64 -17.62 22.00
CA ASN A 401 -2.64 -18.90 22.69
C ASN A 401 -2.52 -20.13 21.75
N GLY A 402 -2.45 -19.89 20.42
CA GLY A 402 -2.35 -20.92 19.39
C GLY A 402 -3.70 -21.45 18.87
N GLN A 403 -4.83 -21.01 19.41
CA GLN A 403 -6.16 -21.41 18.92
C GLN A 403 -6.41 -20.79 17.54
N ASP A 404 -6.89 -21.58 16.59
CA ASP A 404 -7.21 -21.11 15.25
C ASP A 404 -8.38 -20.11 15.27
N VAL A 405 -8.22 -18.98 14.63
CA VAL A 405 -9.29 -18.07 14.26
C VAL A 405 -9.94 -18.54 12.97
N PHE A 406 -9.12 -19.01 12.03
CA PHE A 406 -9.47 -19.87 10.92
C PHE A 406 -8.25 -20.73 10.54
N THR A 407 -8.52 -21.94 10.08
CA THR A 407 -7.52 -22.91 9.62
C THR A 407 -6.93 -22.47 8.27
N PRO A 408 -5.86 -23.10 7.79
CA PRO A 408 -5.27 -22.74 6.51
C PRO A 408 -6.29 -22.68 5.38
N LEU A 409 -6.34 -21.52 4.73
CA LEU A 409 -6.98 -21.28 3.45
C LEU A 409 -5.89 -21.47 2.40
N SER A 410 -6.07 -22.41 1.48
CA SER A 410 -5.12 -22.69 0.41
C SER A 410 -5.71 -22.32 -0.94
N GLN A 411 -4.94 -21.65 -1.78
CA GLN A 411 -5.35 -21.26 -3.11
C GLN A 411 -4.29 -21.64 -4.13
N MET A 412 -4.69 -22.33 -5.19
CA MET A 412 -3.89 -22.49 -6.41
C MET A 412 -4.45 -21.59 -7.50
N THR A 413 -3.57 -20.85 -8.16
CA THR A 413 -3.92 -19.97 -9.28
C THR A 413 -3.16 -20.41 -10.51
N TYR A 414 -3.87 -20.57 -11.61
CA TYR A 414 -3.32 -20.82 -12.95
C TYR A 414 -3.83 -19.74 -13.89
N ALA A 415 -2.93 -19.10 -14.62
CA ALA A 415 -3.33 -18.05 -15.54
C ALA A 415 -2.51 -18.07 -16.82
N GLY A 416 -3.19 -17.76 -17.94
CA GLY A 416 -2.57 -17.48 -19.21
C GLY A 416 -3.02 -16.12 -19.73
N PHE A 417 -2.14 -15.37 -20.36
CA PHE A 417 -2.45 -14.06 -20.92
C PHE A 417 -1.77 -13.82 -22.26
N GLY A 418 -2.36 -12.94 -23.06
CA GLY A 418 -1.81 -12.43 -24.28
C GLY A 418 -2.26 -11.01 -24.56
N GLN A 419 -1.35 -10.16 -25.00
CA GLN A 419 -1.61 -8.76 -25.36
C GLN A 419 -0.88 -8.41 -26.65
N LEU A 420 -1.64 -8.03 -27.64
CA LEU A 420 -1.14 -7.59 -28.94
C LEU A 420 -1.07 -6.05 -28.97
N GLN A 421 0.07 -5.53 -29.41
CA GLN A 421 0.27 -4.11 -29.70
C GLN A 421 0.55 -3.95 -31.20
N VAL A 422 -0.20 -3.06 -31.85
CA VAL A 422 -0.09 -2.82 -33.28
C VAL A 422 0.04 -1.31 -33.52
N PRO A 423 1.20 -0.83 -33.96
CA PRO A 423 1.33 0.53 -34.49
C PRO A 423 0.64 0.62 -35.85
N ILE A 424 -0.10 1.69 -36.08
CA ILE A 424 -0.79 2.00 -37.33
C ILE A 424 -0.27 3.34 -37.83
N GLY A 425 0.68 3.29 -38.78
CA GLY A 425 1.46 4.45 -39.18
C GLY A 425 2.33 4.94 -38.02
N GLU A 426 2.74 6.22 -38.07
CA GLU A 426 3.68 6.82 -37.10
C GLU A 426 3.01 7.36 -35.82
N ARG A 427 1.68 7.51 -35.83
CA ARG A 427 0.97 8.27 -34.79
C ARG A 427 -0.04 7.47 -33.98
N PHE A 428 -0.44 6.30 -34.42
CA PHE A 428 -1.52 5.56 -33.79
C PHE A 428 -1.05 4.19 -33.33
N VAL A 429 -1.30 3.85 -32.08
CA VAL A 429 -0.98 2.52 -31.51
C VAL A 429 -2.27 1.95 -30.91
N VAL A 430 -2.65 0.76 -31.35
CA VAL A 430 -3.76 -0.01 -30.78
C VAL A 430 -3.18 -1.13 -29.93
N ARG A 431 -3.76 -1.35 -28.76
CA ARG A 431 -3.38 -2.40 -27.83
C ARG A 431 -4.63 -3.14 -27.36
N GLY A 432 -4.62 -4.46 -27.46
CA GLY A 432 -5.72 -5.29 -26.99
C GLY A 432 -5.20 -6.61 -26.44
N GLY A 433 -5.84 -7.12 -25.42
CA GLY A 433 -5.40 -8.35 -24.78
C GLY A 433 -6.48 -9.02 -23.95
N MET A 434 -6.16 -10.24 -23.56
CA MET A 434 -6.98 -11.04 -22.66
C MET A 434 -6.12 -11.80 -21.65
N ARG A 435 -6.71 -12.08 -20.50
CA ARG A 435 -6.20 -13.02 -19.49
C ARG A 435 -7.32 -13.96 -19.09
N TYR A 436 -7.01 -15.20 -18.95
CA TYR A 436 -7.86 -16.17 -18.28
C TYR A 436 -7.17 -16.63 -17.00
N GLU A 437 -7.87 -16.55 -15.89
CA GLU A 437 -7.40 -16.96 -14.57
C GLU A 437 -8.36 -17.98 -13.98
N TYR A 438 -7.81 -19.08 -13.49
CA TYR A 438 -8.53 -20.11 -12.74
C TYR A 438 -7.92 -20.23 -11.35
N LEU A 439 -8.78 -20.18 -10.33
CA LEU A 439 -8.40 -20.27 -8.94
C LEU A 439 -9.17 -21.42 -8.29
N ASP A 440 -8.43 -22.28 -7.62
CA ASP A 440 -8.96 -23.33 -6.75
C ASP A 440 -8.67 -22.91 -5.30
N VAL A 441 -9.72 -22.79 -4.48
CA VAL A 441 -9.64 -22.34 -3.08
C VAL A 441 -10.13 -23.45 -2.17
N THR A 442 -9.25 -24.00 -1.37
CA THR A 442 -9.58 -25.00 -0.33
C THR A 442 -9.70 -24.32 1.03
N VAL A 443 -10.84 -24.52 1.68
CA VAL A 443 -11.11 -24.10 3.06
C VAL A 443 -11.29 -25.37 3.89
N ASN A 444 -10.47 -25.58 4.91
CA ASN A 444 -10.61 -26.70 5.82
C ASN A 444 -11.71 -26.45 6.85
N ASP A 445 -12.27 -27.52 7.43
CA ASP A 445 -13.17 -27.42 8.58
C ASP A 445 -12.44 -26.72 9.74
N PHE A 446 -13.13 -25.81 10.42
CA PHE A 446 -12.61 -25.13 11.60
C PHE A 446 -13.70 -24.74 12.59
N THR A 447 -13.30 -24.30 13.78
CA THR A 447 -14.23 -23.74 14.76
C THR A 447 -13.85 -22.28 15.00
N ARG A 448 -14.69 -21.34 14.54
CA ARG A 448 -14.53 -19.92 14.88
C ARG A 448 -14.61 -19.78 16.40
N PRO A 449 -13.60 -19.18 17.06
CA PRO A 449 -13.60 -19.03 18.52
C PRO A 449 -14.78 -18.19 19.02
N ALA A 450 -15.14 -18.38 20.27
CA ALA A 450 -16.12 -17.55 20.94
C ALA A 450 -15.67 -16.08 20.96
N ALA A 451 -16.59 -15.15 20.70
CA ALA A 451 -16.29 -13.73 20.61
C ALA A 451 -17.42 -12.85 21.13
N PHE A 452 -17.06 -11.64 21.55
CA PHE A 452 -17.97 -10.52 21.74
C PHE A 452 -17.94 -9.58 20.54
N LEU A 453 -19.05 -8.91 20.31
CA LEU A 453 -19.19 -7.85 19.34
C LEU A 453 -20.03 -6.73 19.94
N GLY A 454 -19.52 -5.51 19.92
CA GLY A 454 -20.25 -4.31 20.33
C GLY A 454 -20.97 -3.66 19.15
N PHE A 455 -22.17 -3.13 19.39
CA PHE A 455 -22.92 -2.32 18.42
C PHE A 455 -23.27 -0.99 19.06
N THR A 456 -22.83 0.08 18.49
CA THR A 456 -23.16 1.44 18.94
C THR A 456 -24.68 1.62 18.94
N GLY A 457 -25.24 1.93 20.10
CA GLY A 457 -26.69 2.14 20.28
C GLY A 457 -27.55 0.87 20.45
N LEU A 458 -27.03 -0.34 20.17
CA LEU A 458 -27.77 -1.61 20.29
C LEU A 458 -27.28 -2.49 21.44
N GLY A 459 -26.05 -2.31 21.92
CA GLY A 459 -25.45 -3.11 22.99
C GLY A 459 -24.49 -4.18 22.50
N TYR A 460 -24.39 -5.27 23.25
CA TYR A 460 -23.44 -6.35 23.03
C TYR A 460 -24.08 -7.60 22.46
N ALA A 461 -23.38 -8.26 21.53
CA ALA A 461 -23.68 -9.62 21.13
C ALA A 461 -22.59 -10.58 21.60
N VAL A 462 -22.99 -11.72 22.14
CA VAL A 462 -22.14 -12.87 22.43
C VAL A 462 -22.29 -13.85 21.30
N LEU A 463 -21.17 -14.26 20.75
CA LEU A 463 -21.06 -15.25 19.69
C LEU A 463 -20.38 -16.49 20.28
N PRO A 464 -21.10 -17.59 20.50
CA PRO A 464 -20.48 -18.87 20.90
C PRO A 464 -19.45 -19.33 19.87
N ALA A 465 -18.58 -20.25 20.26
CA ALA A 465 -17.73 -20.95 19.29
C ALA A 465 -18.62 -21.60 18.22
N LEU A 466 -18.25 -21.45 16.96
CA LEU A 466 -19.07 -21.86 15.82
C LEU A 466 -18.28 -22.84 14.93
N PRO A 467 -18.68 -24.13 14.86
CA PRO A 467 -18.16 -25.04 13.86
C PRO A 467 -18.53 -24.57 12.45
N VAL A 468 -17.54 -24.50 11.57
CA VAL A 468 -17.66 -24.13 10.16
C VAL A 468 -17.17 -25.30 9.32
N THR A 469 -18.02 -25.82 8.46
CA THR A 469 -17.68 -26.85 7.48
C THR A 469 -17.06 -26.16 6.26
N GLY A 470 -15.87 -26.56 5.90
CA GLY A 470 -15.13 -26.07 4.74
C GLY A 470 -15.59 -26.67 3.42
N GLY A 471 -14.74 -26.62 2.42
CA GLY A 471 -15.01 -27.14 1.08
C GLY A 471 -13.94 -26.70 0.09
N VAL A 472 -14.13 -27.08 -1.18
CA VAL A 472 -13.31 -26.63 -2.30
C VAL A 472 -14.18 -25.78 -3.22
N TYR A 473 -13.67 -24.59 -3.57
CA TYR A 473 -14.38 -23.57 -4.35
C TYR A 473 -13.50 -23.15 -5.50
N ASP A 474 -14.04 -23.19 -6.69
CA ASP A 474 -13.35 -22.75 -7.88
C ASP A 474 -13.94 -21.46 -8.45
N TYR A 475 -13.06 -20.61 -8.94
CA TYR A 475 -13.40 -19.34 -9.57
C TYR A 475 -12.67 -19.25 -10.91
N SER A 476 -13.31 -18.69 -11.91
CA SER A 476 -12.69 -18.42 -13.20
C SER A 476 -13.03 -17.02 -13.67
N ALA A 477 -12.05 -16.32 -14.18
CA ALA A 477 -12.21 -14.95 -14.66
C ALA A 477 -11.52 -14.75 -16.01
N PRO A 478 -12.26 -14.72 -17.12
CA PRO A 478 -11.77 -14.09 -18.34
C PRO A 478 -11.82 -12.57 -18.16
N THR A 479 -10.71 -11.89 -18.43
CA THR A 479 -10.61 -10.43 -18.38
C THR A 479 -9.99 -9.91 -19.67
N PHE A 480 -10.45 -8.73 -20.11
CA PHE A 480 -10.09 -8.15 -21.39
C PHE A 480 -9.58 -6.72 -21.21
N ASN A 481 -8.76 -6.29 -22.16
CA ASN A 481 -8.39 -4.89 -22.31
C ASN A 481 -8.34 -4.52 -23.79
N LEU A 482 -8.70 -3.29 -24.12
CA LEU A 482 -8.61 -2.71 -25.44
C LEU A 482 -8.44 -1.20 -25.31
N GLY A 483 -7.44 -0.65 -25.98
CA GLY A 483 -7.22 0.78 -25.95
C GLY A 483 -6.35 1.24 -27.10
N ALA A 484 -6.25 2.57 -27.23
CA ALA A 484 -5.45 3.18 -28.27
C ALA A 484 -4.78 4.45 -27.75
N THR A 485 -3.62 4.76 -28.30
CA THR A 485 -2.93 6.04 -28.13
C THR A 485 -2.79 6.71 -29.50
N TYR A 486 -2.93 8.04 -29.52
CA TYR A 486 -2.74 8.84 -30.72
C TYR A 486 -1.78 9.99 -30.40
N LYS A 487 -0.65 10.02 -31.10
CA LYS A 487 0.32 11.13 -31.04
C LYS A 487 -0.24 12.35 -31.74
N LEU A 488 -0.85 13.26 -30.96
CA LEU A 488 -1.40 14.52 -31.48
C LEU A 488 -0.29 15.42 -32.03
N THR A 489 0.83 15.46 -31.29
CA THR A 489 2.10 16.05 -31.69
C THR A 489 3.24 15.12 -31.33
N ASN A 490 4.48 15.48 -31.59
CA ASN A 490 5.66 14.68 -31.17
C ASN A 490 5.84 14.64 -29.63
N THR A 491 5.12 15.48 -28.88
CA THR A 491 5.27 15.62 -27.42
C THR A 491 3.95 15.54 -26.68
N VAL A 492 2.81 15.32 -27.37
CA VAL A 492 1.48 15.24 -26.77
C VAL A 492 0.73 14.07 -27.33
N ASP A 493 0.25 13.18 -26.43
CA ASP A 493 -0.55 12.01 -26.73
C ASP A 493 -1.96 12.17 -26.17
N VAL A 494 -2.95 11.69 -26.93
CA VAL A 494 -4.31 11.41 -26.46
C VAL A 494 -4.47 9.88 -26.40
N TYR A 495 -5.07 9.39 -25.35
CA TYR A 495 -5.29 7.95 -25.18
C TYR A 495 -6.69 7.68 -24.65
N GLY A 496 -7.14 6.46 -24.86
CA GLY A 496 -8.38 5.98 -24.25
C GLY A 496 -8.47 4.46 -24.34
N GLY A 497 -9.20 3.88 -23.42
CA GLY A 497 -9.31 2.44 -23.36
C GLY A 497 -10.34 1.91 -22.38
N PHE A 498 -10.60 0.64 -22.55
CA PHE A 498 -11.34 -0.23 -21.68
C PHE A 498 -10.38 -1.26 -21.08
N SER A 499 -10.50 -1.50 -19.77
CA SER A 499 -9.73 -2.57 -19.10
C SER A 499 -10.54 -3.21 -17.99
N GLN A 500 -10.31 -4.50 -17.77
CA GLN A 500 -10.91 -5.24 -16.67
C GLN A 500 -9.85 -5.66 -15.67
N GLY A 501 -10.20 -5.63 -14.40
CA GLY A 501 -9.44 -6.22 -13.31
C GLY A 501 -10.28 -7.24 -12.57
N PHE A 502 -9.60 -8.21 -12.00
CA PHE A 502 -10.21 -9.29 -11.23
C PHE A 502 -9.66 -9.31 -9.82
N SER A 503 -10.51 -9.64 -8.85
CA SER A 503 -10.10 -9.90 -7.46
C SER A 503 -11.06 -10.86 -6.80
N LEU A 504 -10.55 -11.72 -5.94
CA LEU A 504 -11.35 -12.31 -4.88
C LEU A 504 -11.45 -11.31 -3.72
N PRO A 505 -12.58 -11.22 -3.02
CA PRO A 505 -12.67 -10.45 -1.80
C PRO A 505 -11.77 -11.06 -0.72
N ASP A 506 -11.56 -10.32 0.38
CA ASP A 506 -10.81 -10.81 1.53
C ASP A 506 -11.47 -12.04 2.17
N ILE A 507 -11.18 -13.23 1.61
CA ILE A 507 -11.75 -14.52 2.03
C ILE A 507 -11.54 -14.73 3.53
N GLY A 508 -10.35 -14.43 4.05
CA GLY A 508 -10.05 -14.55 5.47
C GLY A 508 -10.88 -13.61 6.35
N ALA A 509 -11.26 -12.42 5.85
CA ALA A 509 -12.15 -11.53 6.58
C ALA A 509 -13.57 -12.09 6.69
N PHE A 510 -14.10 -12.65 5.59
CA PHE A 510 -15.38 -13.34 5.60
C PHE A 510 -15.33 -14.56 6.53
N THR A 511 -14.32 -15.40 6.40
CA THR A 511 -14.13 -16.62 7.20
C THR A 511 -14.05 -16.31 8.71
N ARG A 512 -13.24 -15.33 9.09
CA ARG A 512 -13.12 -14.88 10.49
C ARG A 512 -14.45 -14.40 11.08
N ARG A 513 -15.31 -13.83 10.26
CA ARG A 513 -16.63 -13.31 10.65
C ARG A 513 -17.78 -14.30 10.45
N ALA A 514 -17.51 -15.58 10.24
CA ALA A 514 -18.54 -16.59 10.11
C ALA A 514 -19.53 -16.53 11.28
N GLY A 515 -20.82 -16.40 10.99
CA GLY A 515 -21.89 -16.21 11.97
C GLY A 515 -21.95 -14.81 12.63
N ALA A 516 -21.15 -13.86 12.15
CA ALA A 516 -21.06 -12.48 12.68
C ALA A 516 -21.20 -11.41 11.58
N GLN A 517 -21.66 -11.77 10.40
CA GLN A 517 -21.84 -10.87 9.26
C GLN A 517 -23.22 -10.22 9.33
N GLY A 518 -23.28 -8.98 9.84
CA GLY A 518 -24.52 -8.23 9.96
C GLY A 518 -25.49 -8.76 11.00
N THR A 519 -26.55 -8.02 11.22
CA THR A 519 -27.54 -8.29 12.29
C THR A 519 -28.25 -9.64 12.12
N ALA A 520 -28.57 -10.05 10.90
CA ALA A 520 -29.28 -11.31 10.65
C ALA A 520 -28.47 -12.54 11.07
N GLN A 521 -27.19 -12.61 10.73
CA GLN A 521 -26.33 -13.71 11.19
C GLN A 521 -26.13 -13.68 12.70
N ILE A 522 -25.95 -12.50 13.30
CA ILE A 522 -25.79 -12.37 14.76
C ILE A 522 -27.05 -12.81 15.50
N LEU A 523 -28.24 -12.47 15.03
CA LEU A 523 -29.49 -12.98 15.57
C LEU A 523 -29.60 -14.50 15.45
N SER A 524 -29.09 -15.06 14.37
CA SER A 524 -29.13 -16.51 14.11
C SER A 524 -28.12 -17.29 14.96
N TYR A 525 -26.86 -16.82 15.05
CA TYR A 525 -25.75 -17.57 15.65
C TYR A 525 -25.26 -17.00 17.01
N GLY A 526 -25.71 -15.83 17.41
CA GLY A 526 -25.36 -15.16 18.67
C GLY A 526 -26.56 -14.81 19.55
N CYS A 527 -26.28 -14.19 20.68
CA CYS A 527 -27.27 -13.68 21.63
C CYS A 527 -26.96 -12.21 21.94
N PHE A 528 -27.96 -11.34 21.87
CA PHE A 528 -27.85 -9.96 22.34
C PHE A 528 -27.97 -9.89 23.87
N LEU A 529 -27.07 -9.12 24.51
CA LEU A 529 -27.01 -8.94 25.96
C LEU A 529 -27.53 -7.57 26.45
N GLY A 530 -27.92 -6.67 25.53
CA GLY A 530 -28.28 -5.29 25.86
C GLY A 530 -27.03 -4.43 26.12
N THR A 531 -27.19 -3.29 26.79
CA THR A 531 -26.14 -2.26 26.95
C THR A 531 -25.22 -2.47 28.15
N SER A 532 -25.42 -3.48 28.98
CA SER A 532 -24.57 -3.76 30.14
C SER A 532 -24.15 -5.22 30.22
N LEU A 533 -22.85 -5.46 30.35
CA LEU A 533 -22.30 -6.76 30.73
C LEU A 533 -22.42 -6.89 32.26
N ARG A 534 -23.45 -7.59 32.71
CA ARG A 534 -23.47 -8.09 34.09
C ARG A 534 -22.79 -9.44 34.12
N ALA A 535 -21.66 -9.54 34.80
CA ALA A 535 -20.98 -10.81 35.02
C ALA A 535 -21.99 -11.86 35.59
N GLY A 536 -22.08 -13.02 34.94
CA GLY A 536 -22.77 -14.20 35.45
C GLY A 536 -24.27 -14.38 35.09
N ALA A 537 -24.89 -13.49 34.30
CA ALA A 537 -26.36 -13.54 34.10
C ALA A 537 -26.78 -14.13 32.74
N TYR A 538 -25.89 -14.51 31.83
CA TYR A 538 -26.26 -14.86 30.47
C TYR A 538 -25.68 -16.18 30.00
N SER A 539 -26.52 -17.11 29.59
CA SER A 539 -26.16 -18.28 28.81
C SER A 539 -26.64 -18.09 27.38
N CYS A 540 -25.70 -18.16 26.42
CA CYS A 540 -26.06 -18.23 25.01
C CYS A 540 -25.90 -19.69 24.54
N ASN A 541 -26.98 -20.43 24.53
CA ASN A 541 -27.01 -21.85 24.11
C ASN A 541 -27.45 -21.96 22.64
N LYS A 542 -26.64 -21.44 21.72
CA LYS A 542 -26.84 -21.66 20.29
C LYS A 542 -25.86 -22.71 19.79
N SER A 543 -26.32 -23.93 19.62
CA SER A 543 -25.57 -25.01 18.98
C SER A 543 -25.98 -25.03 17.51
N ARG A 544 -25.19 -24.44 16.66
CA ARG A 544 -25.36 -24.39 15.20
C ARG A 544 -24.03 -24.63 14.50
N THR A 545 -24.09 -25.11 13.28
CA THR A 545 -22.97 -25.17 12.33
C THR A 545 -23.27 -24.25 11.18
N LEU A 546 -22.20 -23.75 10.54
CA LEU A 546 -22.27 -22.96 9.33
C LEU A 546 -21.50 -23.70 8.23
N SER A 547 -22.08 -23.80 7.04
CA SER A 547 -21.31 -24.23 5.86
C SER A 547 -20.69 -23.00 5.19
N TYR A 548 -19.46 -23.13 4.73
CA TYR A 548 -18.69 -22.01 4.16
C TYR A 548 -19.36 -21.42 2.91
N ASP A 549 -20.03 -22.22 2.10
CA ASP A 549 -20.81 -21.78 0.93
C ASP A 549 -21.91 -20.76 1.29
N GLN A 550 -22.43 -20.81 2.52
CA GLN A 550 -23.43 -19.84 3.02
C GLN A 550 -22.84 -18.43 3.23
N LEU A 551 -21.52 -18.26 3.12
CA LEU A 551 -20.89 -16.93 3.15
C LEU A 551 -21.05 -16.18 1.84
N GLY A 552 -21.43 -16.87 0.74
CA GLY A 552 -21.79 -16.25 -0.54
C GLY A 552 -20.68 -15.42 -1.16
N ILE A 553 -19.43 -15.92 -1.13
CA ILE A 553 -18.28 -15.18 -1.63
C ILE A 553 -18.18 -15.37 -3.14
N GLU A 554 -18.20 -14.26 -3.88
CA GLU A 554 -18.11 -14.23 -5.33
C GLU A 554 -16.85 -13.49 -5.81
N ALA A 555 -16.41 -13.79 -7.03
CA ALA A 555 -15.31 -13.07 -7.66
C ALA A 555 -15.76 -11.70 -8.12
N GLN A 556 -14.96 -10.68 -7.86
CA GLN A 556 -15.19 -9.32 -8.32
C GLN A 556 -14.52 -9.09 -9.68
N ILE A 557 -15.27 -8.63 -10.66
CA ILE A 557 -14.75 -8.08 -11.93
C ILE A 557 -15.05 -6.59 -11.95
N VAL A 558 -14.03 -5.79 -12.25
CA VAL A 558 -14.14 -4.33 -12.39
C VAL A 558 -13.94 -3.97 -13.85
N ASN A 559 -14.92 -3.30 -14.44
CA ASN A 559 -14.85 -2.70 -15.77
C ASN A 559 -14.40 -1.24 -15.65
N ASN A 560 -13.29 -0.88 -16.24
CA ASN A 560 -12.73 0.49 -16.20
C ASN A 560 -12.69 1.08 -17.62
N TYR A 561 -13.24 2.27 -17.76
CA TYR A 561 -13.20 3.10 -18.97
C TYR A 561 -12.41 4.36 -18.66
N GLU A 562 -11.47 4.71 -19.51
CA GLU A 562 -10.59 5.83 -19.30
C GLU A 562 -10.30 6.58 -20.60
N VAL A 563 -10.19 7.90 -20.51
CA VAL A 563 -9.73 8.79 -21.59
C VAL A 563 -8.81 9.84 -20.99
N GLY A 564 -7.73 10.18 -21.68
CA GLY A 564 -6.81 11.20 -21.20
C GLY A 564 -5.93 11.81 -22.28
N ILE A 565 -5.27 12.88 -21.89
CA ILE A 565 -4.25 13.58 -22.65
C ILE A 565 -3.02 13.76 -21.76
N ARG A 566 -1.83 13.56 -22.30
CA ARG A 566 -0.56 13.76 -21.61
C ARG A 566 0.49 14.33 -22.54
N GLY A 567 1.44 15.06 -21.99
CA GLY A 567 2.55 15.53 -22.81
C GLY A 567 3.26 16.76 -22.28
N LYS A 568 4.05 17.34 -23.17
CA LYS A 568 4.83 18.55 -22.92
C LYS A 568 4.54 19.58 -24.01
N ILE A 569 4.19 20.80 -23.59
CA ILE A 569 3.94 21.95 -24.45
C ILE A 569 4.79 23.12 -23.96
N GLY A 570 5.88 23.43 -24.67
CA GLY A 570 6.87 24.41 -24.20
C GLY A 570 7.46 23.98 -22.85
N ASP A 571 7.36 24.84 -21.85
CA ASP A 571 7.86 24.61 -20.49
C ASP A 571 6.82 23.94 -19.57
N PHE A 572 5.62 23.68 -20.06
CA PHE A 572 4.58 22.95 -19.34
C PHE A 572 4.63 21.47 -19.68
N LYS A 573 4.61 20.59 -18.63
CA LYS A 573 4.47 19.14 -18.70
C LYS A 573 3.27 18.74 -17.85
N GLY A 574 2.39 17.88 -18.36
CA GLY A 574 1.23 17.47 -17.58
C GLY A 574 0.40 16.36 -18.19
N SER A 575 -0.63 15.95 -17.45
CA SER A 575 -1.64 15.00 -17.89
C SER A 575 -3.01 15.34 -17.30
N LEU A 576 -4.06 15.04 -18.05
CA LEU A 576 -5.45 15.10 -17.61
C LEU A 576 -6.14 13.80 -18.02
N ALA A 577 -6.81 13.14 -17.09
CA ALA A 577 -7.54 11.91 -17.35
C ALA A 577 -8.91 11.92 -16.67
N GLY A 578 -9.91 11.35 -17.34
CA GLY A 578 -11.20 11.03 -16.76
C GLY A 578 -11.43 9.53 -16.80
N TYR A 579 -12.05 8.99 -15.76
CA TYR A 579 -12.35 7.57 -15.68
C TYR A 579 -13.75 7.29 -15.13
N TYR A 580 -14.29 6.13 -15.51
CA TYR A 580 -15.52 5.54 -15.01
C TYR A 580 -15.34 4.04 -14.84
N ALA A 581 -15.62 3.51 -13.64
CA ALA A 581 -15.43 2.10 -13.36
C ALA A 581 -16.66 1.49 -12.68
N THR A 582 -17.06 0.28 -13.10
CA THR A 582 -18.22 -0.44 -12.58
C THR A 582 -17.85 -1.83 -12.10
N SER A 583 -18.58 -2.34 -11.12
CA SER A 583 -18.53 -3.74 -10.70
C SER A 583 -19.90 -4.18 -10.20
N ASP A 584 -20.32 -5.39 -10.54
CA ASP A 584 -21.57 -5.97 -10.00
C ASP A 584 -21.34 -6.62 -8.63
N GLN A 585 -20.08 -6.91 -8.26
CA GLN A 585 -19.66 -7.55 -7.01
C GLN A 585 -18.66 -6.67 -6.24
N GLY A 586 -18.97 -5.38 -6.11
CA GLY A 586 -18.17 -4.44 -5.33
C GLY A 586 -18.10 -4.85 -3.86
N VAL A 587 -16.88 -4.88 -3.29
CA VAL A 587 -16.66 -5.29 -1.91
C VAL A 587 -16.67 -4.08 -0.98
N ASN A 588 -17.56 -4.06 -0.01
CA ASN A 588 -17.67 -2.99 0.97
C ASN A 588 -17.62 -3.55 2.40
N PHE A 589 -16.82 -2.91 3.25
CA PHE A 589 -16.86 -3.13 4.69
C PHE A 589 -17.67 -2.03 5.36
N ILE A 590 -18.75 -2.41 5.99
CA ILE A 590 -19.66 -1.51 6.71
C ILE A 590 -19.25 -1.52 8.18
N ALA A 591 -18.49 -0.52 8.61
CA ALA A 591 -17.93 -0.47 9.96
C ALA A 591 -18.99 -0.46 11.06
N SER A 592 -20.13 0.21 10.85
CA SER A 592 -21.22 0.31 11.82
C SER A 592 -21.89 -1.02 12.14
N THR A 593 -21.94 -1.95 11.19
CA THR A 593 -22.56 -3.28 11.35
C THR A 593 -21.55 -4.41 11.38
N ASN A 594 -20.27 -4.10 11.22
CA ASN A 594 -19.17 -5.08 11.06
C ASN A 594 -19.45 -6.11 9.94
N ALA A 595 -20.13 -5.68 8.89
CA ALA A 595 -20.53 -6.54 7.77
C ALA A 595 -19.58 -6.34 6.58
N MET A 596 -19.35 -7.43 5.85
CA MET A 596 -18.84 -7.40 4.49
C MET A 596 -20.00 -7.59 3.54
N SER A 597 -20.10 -6.80 2.49
CA SER A 597 -21.08 -6.94 1.43
C SER A 597 -20.42 -6.99 0.07
N GLN A 598 -21.07 -7.65 -0.88
CA GLN A 598 -20.73 -7.62 -2.30
C GLN A 598 -21.98 -7.22 -3.08
N THR A 599 -21.96 -6.02 -3.64
CA THR A 599 -23.08 -5.46 -4.37
C THR A 599 -22.59 -4.61 -5.54
N LYS A 600 -23.51 -4.19 -6.38
CA LYS A 600 -23.20 -3.33 -7.52
C LYS A 600 -22.64 -1.99 -7.07
N GLU A 601 -21.58 -1.53 -7.75
CA GLU A 601 -20.97 -0.23 -7.46
C GLU A 601 -20.39 0.44 -8.70
N VAL A 602 -20.29 1.76 -8.64
CA VAL A 602 -19.61 2.60 -9.62
C VAL A 602 -18.63 3.54 -8.93
N THR A 603 -17.51 3.83 -9.59
CA THR A 603 -16.59 4.90 -9.19
C THR A 603 -16.20 5.71 -10.43
N TYR A 604 -16.05 7.02 -10.26
CA TYR A 604 -15.70 7.92 -11.36
C TYR A 604 -14.89 9.11 -10.85
N GLY A 605 -14.13 9.73 -11.75
CA GLY A 605 -13.32 10.87 -11.34
C GLY A 605 -12.52 11.48 -12.48
N VAL A 606 -11.84 12.56 -12.12
CA VAL A 606 -10.93 13.32 -12.98
C VAL A 606 -9.63 13.55 -12.23
N GLU A 607 -8.51 13.32 -12.91
CA GLU A 607 -7.16 13.45 -12.39
C GLU A 607 -6.35 14.40 -13.27
N PHE A 608 -5.59 15.29 -12.64
CA PHE A 608 -4.71 16.23 -13.30
C PHE A 608 -3.34 16.26 -12.65
N THR A 609 -2.29 16.24 -13.46
CA THR A 609 -0.93 16.58 -13.03
C THR A 609 -0.38 17.65 -13.95
N GLY A 610 0.32 18.63 -13.39
CA GLY A 610 0.96 19.66 -14.17
C GLY A 610 2.18 20.23 -13.48
N GLU A 611 3.23 20.47 -14.26
CA GLU A 611 4.44 21.18 -13.84
C GLU A 611 4.82 22.20 -14.90
N TYR A 612 5.16 23.39 -14.46
CA TYR A 612 5.61 24.49 -15.32
C TYR A 612 6.94 25.03 -14.84
N ALA A 613 7.93 25.00 -15.71
CA ALA A 613 9.23 25.64 -15.50
C ALA A 613 9.10 27.15 -15.73
N VAL A 614 8.90 27.91 -14.64
CA VAL A 614 8.73 29.36 -14.69
C VAL A 614 10.02 30.06 -15.11
N THR A 615 11.14 29.56 -14.60
CA THR A 615 12.51 29.95 -14.95
C THR A 615 13.41 28.72 -14.91
N GLN A 616 14.68 28.86 -15.22
CA GLN A 616 15.66 27.78 -15.03
C GLN A 616 15.83 27.37 -13.56
N GLN A 617 15.53 28.28 -12.62
CA GLN A 617 15.64 28.03 -11.19
C GLN A 617 14.30 27.65 -10.53
N LEU A 618 13.16 28.16 -11.04
CA LEU A 618 11.83 27.99 -10.43
C LEU A 618 10.93 27.10 -11.26
N ALA A 619 10.49 26.00 -10.69
CA ALA A 619 9.39 25.17 -11.19
C ALA A 619 8.22 25.19 -10.20
N ILE A 620 7.00 25.25 -10.72
CA ILE A 620 5.76 25.10 -9.94
C ILE A 620 4.97 23.93 -10.48
N GLY A 621 4.29 23.22 -9.62
CA GLY A 621 3.51 22.06 -10.05
C GLY A 621 2.31 21.77 -9.15
N THR A 622 1.44 20.90 -9.66
CA THR A 622 0.24 20.48 -8.93
C THR A 622 -0.20 19.08 -9.35
N ASN A 623 -0.75 18.34 -8.38
CA ASN A 623 -1.44 17.08 -8.58
C ASN A 623 -2.84 17.23 -7.99
N LEU A 624 -3.89 17.05 -8.80
CA LEU A 624 -5.28 17.23 -8.40
C LEU A 624 -6.08 15.98 -8.73
N ALA A 625 -7.01 15.62 -7.88
CA ALA A 625 -7.99 14.58 -8.17
C ALA A 625 -9.35 14.94 -7.58
N TRP A 626 -10.37 14.72 -8.38
CA TRP A 626 -11.74 14.65 -7.92
C TRP A 626 -12.30 13.28 -8.23
N ARG A 627 -12.94 12.64 -7.25
CA ARG A 627 -13.50 11.31 -7.39
C ARG A 627 -14.76 11.18 -6.54
N GLU A 628 -15.67 10.34 -6.99
CA GLU A 628 -16.86 9.95 -6.25
C GLU A 628 -17.23 8.51 -6.60
N GLY A 629 -18.14 7.91 -5.84
CA GLY A 629 -18.65 6.58 -6.10
C GLY A 629 -19.97 6.33 -5.41
N GLU A 630 -20.74 5.43 -5.99
CA GLU A 630 -22.08 5.06 -5.55
C GLU A 630 -22.23 3.54 -5.56
N TRP A 631 -23.14 3.01 -4.77
CA TRP A 631 -23.35 1.59 -4.63
C TRP A 631 -24.79 1.23 -4.32
N ASP A 632 -25.12 -0.02 -4.52
CA ASP A 632 -26.36 -0.65 -4.11
C ASP A 632 -26.25 -1.04 -2.63
N SER A 633 -26.80 -0.21 -1.74
CA SER A 633 -26.63 -0.35 -0.30
C SER A 633 -27.51 -1.44 0.30
N ASN A 634 -28.59 -1.83 -0.37
CA ASN A 634 -29.60 -2.76 0.10
C ASN A 634 -29.57 -4.12 -0.62
N GLY A 635 -28.82 -4.25 -1.72
CA GLY A 635 -28.66 -5.49 -2.50
C GLY A 635 -29.81 -5.78 -3.46
N ASP A 636 -30.61 -4.77 -3.88
CA ASP A 636 -31.72 -4.93 -4.82
C ASP A 636 -31.33 -4.79 -6.31
N GLY A 637 -30.04 -4.55 -6.58
CA GLY A 637 -29.49 -4.34 -7.92
C GLY A 637 -29.56 -2.91 -8.41
N THR A 638 -30.10 -1.97 -7.62
CA THR A 638 -30.20 -0.55 -7.94
C THR A 638 -29.19 0.25 -7.12
N ILE A 639 -28.45 1.12 -7.78
CA ILE A 639 -27.53 2.04 -7.07
C ILE A 639 -28.38 3.12 -6.39
N ASP A 640 -28.29 3.23 -5.07
CA ASP A 640 -29.15 4.03 -4.21
C ASP A 640 -28.40 4.89 -3.18
N ALA A 641 -27.10 4.66 -2.95
CA ALA A 641 -26.32 5.37 -1.95
C ALA A 641 -24.90 5.71 -2.45
N TYR A 642 -24.27 6.70 -1.83
CA TYR A 642 -22.84 6.96 -2.05
C TYR A 642 -21.97 5.92 -1.34
N LEU A 643 -20.81 5.59 -1.94
CA LEU A 643 -19.84 4.67 -1.32
C LEU A 643 -19.47 5.13 0.10
N PRO A 644 -19.22 4.18 1.02
CA PRO A 644 -18.82 4.50 2.39
C PRO A 644 -17.55 5.36 2.48
N ASN A 645 -17.43 6.15 3.56
CA ASN A 645 -16.28 7.04 3.78
C ASN A 645 -14.92 6.32 3.80
N ASN A 646 -14.87 5.04 4.22
CA ASN A 646 -13.66 4.23 4.19
C ASN A 646 -13.22 3.79 2.78
N ARG A 647 -14.04 4.04 1.76
CA ARG A 647 -13.71 3.86 0.34
C ARG A 647 -13.29 5.18 -0.29
N ILE A 648 -14.02 6.25 -0.01
CA ILE A 648 -13.73 7.61 -0.48
C ILE A 648 -13.85 8.56 0.70
N SER A 649 -12.74 8.90 1.33
CA SER A 649 -12.72 9.81 2.48
C SER A 649 -12.55 11.28 2.10
N THR A 650 -12.01 11.56 0.91
CA THR A 650 -11.71 12.91 0.41
C THR A 650 -12.04 12.96 -1.08
N PRO A 651 -13.26 13.41 -1.47
CA PRO A 651 -13.66 13.47 -2.87
C PRO A 651 -12.74 14.33 -3.74
N PHE A 652 -12.39 15.52 -3.28
CA PHE A 652 -11.41 16.37 -3.94
C PHE A 652 -10.17 16.52 -3.06
N ARG A 653 -9.00 16.33 -3.67
CA ARG A 653 -7.73 16.61 -3.03
C ARG A 653 -6.67 17.03 -4.02
N GLY A 654 -5.65 17.70 -3.52
CA GLY A 654 -4.50 18.07 -4.33
C GLY A 654 -3.27 18.39 -3.51
N THR A 655 -2.17 18.46 -4.24
CA THR A 655 -0.88 18.97 -3.77
C THR A 655 -0.42 20.01 -4.76
N ALA A 656 -0.13 21.23 -4.31
CA ALA A 656 0.51 22.26 -5.11
C ALA A 656 1.90 22.53 -4.54
N TYR A 657 2.91 22.69 -5.38
CA TYR A 657 4.27 22.88 -4.92
C TYR A 657 5.07 23.85 -5.78
N GLY A 658 6.11 24.44 -5.17
CA GLY A 658 7.17 25.19 -5.84
C GLY A 658 8.53 24.67 -5.44
N ASN A 659 9.41 24.49 -6.42
CA ASN A 659 10.82 24.14 -6.26
C ASN A 659 11.67 25.30 -6.74
N TYR A 660 12.57 25.80 -5.90
CA TYR A 660 13.53 26.83 -6.27
C TYR A 660 14.96 26.34 -6.08
N ARG A 661 15.76 26.39 -7.14
CA ARG A 661 17.18 26.05 -7.10
C ARG A 661 18.01 27.33 -7.12
N PHE A 662 18.75 27.55 -6.03
CA PHE A 662 19.71 28.66 -5.91
C PHE A 662 20.98 28.33 -6.67
N ASP A 663 21.73 29.38 -7.05
CA ASP A 663 23.05 29.23 -7.73
C ASP A 663 24.08 28.50 -6.86
N THR A 664 23.90 28.49 -5.55
CA THR A 664 24.69 27.72 -4.58
C THR A 664 24.45 26.20 -4.63
N GLY A 665 23.54 25.75 -5.49
CA GLY A 665 23.05 24.34 -5.51
C GLY A 665 22.06 24.01 -4.43
N THR A 666 21.69 24.95 -3.55
CA THR A 666 20.63 24.77 -2.57
C THR A 666 19.29 24.63 -3.28
N VAL A 667 18.45 23.69 -2.83
CA VAL A 667 17.08 23.50 -3.32
C VAL A 667 16.10 23.79 -2.19
N ALA A 668 15.19 24.73 -2.40
CA ALA A 668 14.07 24.98 -1.52
C ALA A 668 12.79 24.44 -2.17
N ARG A 669 11.98 23.72 -1.39
CA ARG A 669 10.65 23.26 -1.79
C ARG A 669 9.64 23.72 -0.77
N MET A 670 8.50 24.19 -1.26
CA MET A 670 7.30 24.44 -0.48
C MET A 670 6.14 23.72 -1.15
N GLU A 671 5.33 23.04 -0.37
CA GLU A 671 4.15 22.36 -0.88
C GLU A 671 2.94 22.57 0.05
N VAL A 672 1.75 22.64 -0.56
CA VAL A 672 0.46 22.71 0.11
C VAL A 672 -0.32 21.47 -0.26
N GLU A 673 -0.67 20.66 0.72
CA GLU A 673 -1.65 19.60 0.57
C GLU A 673 -3.02 20.11 1.01
N PHE A 674 -4.06 19.82 0.24
CA PHE A 674 -5.43 20.25 0.57
C PHE A 674 -6.44 19.20 0.15
N TRP A 675 -7.56 19.14 0.86
CA TRP A 675 -8.64 18.20 0.60
C TRP A 675 -10.00 18.78 0.99
N SER A 676 -11.05 18.32 0.29
CA SER A 676 -12.43 18.65 0.67
C SER A 676 -12.92 17.75 1.78
N GLY A 677 -13.90 18.24 2.51
CA GLY A 677 -14.77 17.42 3.33
C GLY A 677 -15.65 16.49 2.50
N ARG A 678 -16.37 15.59 3.17
CA ARG A 678 -17.37 14.71 2.58
C ARG A 678 -18.55 14.55 3.53
N ASP A 679 -19.73 14.91 3.03
CA ASP A 679 -21.02 14.81 3.73
C ASP A 679 -22.05 13.93 2.96
N ARG A 680 -21.61 13.27 1.88
CA ARG A 680 -22.44 12.42 1.02
C ARG A 680 -22.36 10.97 1.49
N PHE A 681 -23.39 10.52 2.20
CA PHE A 681 -23.49 9.16 2.74
C PHE A 681 -24.96 8.72 2.83
N ASP A 682 -25.22 7.48 3.19
CA ASP A 682 -26.56 6.88 3.28
C ASP A 682 -27.36 7.29 4.53
N GLY A 683 -26.80 8.16 5.36
CA GLY A 683 -27.51 8.88 6.43
C GLY A 683 -27.33 8.33 7.85
N THR A 684 -27.39 7.05 8.12
CA THR A 684 -27.49 6.57 9.51
C THR A 684 -26.20 5.94 10.08
N THR A 685 -25.28 5.56 9.23
CA THR A 685 -24.12 4.73 9.61
C THR A 685 -22.78 5.41 9.40
N GLN A 686 -22.78 6.58 8.78
CA GLN A 686 -21.60 7.38 8.47
C GLN A 686 -21.72 8.78 9.04
N PHE A 687 -20.61 9.49 9.14
CA PHE A 687 -20.54 10.87 9.62
C PHE A 687 -19.79 11.73 8.59
N ALA A 688 -20.03 13.05 8.64
CA ALA A 688 -19.33 14.00 7.79
C ALA A 688 -17.84 14.06 8.14
N LEU A 689 -17.02 14.20 7.11
CA LEU A 689 -15.58 14.39 7.21
C LEU A 689 -15.23 15.83 6.81
N ASP A 690 -14.33 16.47 7.55
CA ASP A 690 -13.96 17.86 7.32
C ASP A 690 -12.90 18.00 6.21
N GLY A 691 -12.95 19.14 5.51
CA GLY A 691 -11.88 19.58 4.62
C GLY A 691 -10.72 20.19 5.39
N GLY A 692 -9.54 20.24 4.76
CA GLY A 692 -8.36 20.81 5.39
C GLY A 692 -7.22 21.10 4.42
N ALA A 693 -6.18 21.70 4.97
CA ALA A 693 -4.92 21.93 4.25
C ALA A 693 -3.74 21.92 5.22
N THR A 694 -2.58 21.46 4.74
CA THR A 694 -1.29 21.56 5.43
C THR A 694 -0.24 22.15 4.50
N ILE A 695 0.74 22.85 5.09
CA ILE A 695 1.88 23.41 4.38
C ILE A 695 3.13 22.70 4.84
N ASN A 696 3.95 22.22 3.91
CA ASN A 696 5.22 21.57 4.14
C ASN A 696 6.34 22.34 3.46
N ALA A 697 7.53 22.33 4.03
CA ALA A 697 8.71 23.02 3.47
C ALA A 697 9.97 22.19 3.66
N SER A 698 10.87 22.24 2.69
CA SER A 698 12.22 21.68 2.81
C SER A 698 13.28 22.56 2.18
N LEU A 699 14.49 22.47 2.75
CA LEU A 699 15.69 23.12 2.25
C LEU A 699 16.82 22.09 2.24
N ALA A 700 17.38 21.82 1.07
CA ALA A 700 18.49 20.90 0.89
C ALA A 700 19.71 21.66 0.36
N HIS A 701 20.87 21.50 1.00
CA HIS A 701 22.10 22.21 0.66
C HIS A 701 23.26 21.23 0.46
N PRO A 702 24.02 21.33 -0.64
CA PRO A 702 25.24 20.56 -0.82
C PRO A 702 26.30 20.93 0.24
N LEU A 703 26.80 19.95 0.98
CA LEU A 703 27.80 20.16 2.02
C LEU A 703 28.76 18.97 2.11
N GLY A 704 30.06 19.22 2.00
CA GLY A 704 31.06 18.18 2.23
C GLY A 704 31.00 16.98 1.28
N GLY A 705 30.54 17.19 0.03
CA GLY A 705 30.33 16.14 -0.96
C GLY A 705 29.08 15.29 -0.71
N GLY A 706 28.21 15.72 0.18
CA GLY A 706 26.89 15.17 0.42
C GLY A 706 25.82 16.26 0.42
N THR A 707 24.63 15.96 0.89
CA THR A 707 23.51 16.90 1.02
C THR A 707 22.99 16.91 2.44
N VAL A 708 22.96 18.06 3.09
CA VAL A 708 22.24 18.29 4.35
C VAL A 708 20.88 18.84 4.00
N TYR A 709 19.82 18.39 4.69
CA TYR A 709 18.50 18.94 4.52
C TYR A 709 17.78 19.20 5.85
N LEU A 710 16.97 20.23 5.84
CA LEU A 710 16.04 20.58 6.91
C LEU A 710 14.64 20.60 6.31
N SER A 711 13.71 19.91 6.93
CA SER A 711 12.31 19.95 6.50
C SER A 711 11.35 20.12 7.67
N VAL A 712 10.19 20.68 7.36
CA VAL A 712 9.09 20.90 8.28
C VAL A 712 7.82 20.38 7.62
N ASP A 713 7.17 19.43 8.25
CA ASP A 713 5.85 18.93 7.88
C ASP A 713 4.80 19.62 8.76
N ASN A 714 3.64 19.98 8.20
CA ASN A 714 2.60 20.74 8.87
C ASN A 714 3.15 22.05 9.50
N LEU A 715 3.75 22.91 8.67
CA LEU A 715 4.47 24.13 9.09
C LEU A 715 3.64 25.02 10.04
N LEU A 716 2.34 25.09 9.85
CA LEU A 716 1.44 25.92 10.66
C LEU A 716 0.98 25.24 11.95
N ASP A 717 1.41 24.00 12.21
CA ASP A 717 1.01 23.18 13.36
C ASP A 717 -0.52 23.04 13.47
N SER A 718 -1.19 22.89 12.33
CA SER A 718 -2.65 22.78 12.29
C SER A 718 -3.10 21.47 12.93
N ALA A 719 -4.04 21.54 13.87
CA ALA A 719 -4.73 20.37 14.39
C ALA A 719 -5.89 20.03 13.43
N TYR A 720 -5.89 18.82 12.88
CA TYR A 720 -6.93 18.38 11.96
C TYR A 720 -7.23 16.89 12.12
N ILE A 721 -8.40 16.49 11.68
CA ILE A 721 -8.84 15.09 11.67
C ILE A 721 -8.26 14.38 10.45
N ASN A 722 -7.67 13.20 10.67
CA ASN A 722 -7.24 12.33 9.59
C ASN A 722 -8.45 11.59 9.00
N ASN A 723 -8.94 12.05 7.86
CA ASN A 723 -10.17 11.54 7.25
C ASN A 723 -10.12 10.04 6.96
N THR A 724 -8.99 9.49 6.53
CA THR A 724 -8.86 8.06 6.21
C THR A 724 -8.86 7.20 7.48
N ALA A 725 -8.11 7.60 8.50
CA ALA A 725 -8.11 6.89 9.79
C ALA A 725 -9.48 6.97 10.48
N THR A 726 -10.11 8.13 10.46
CA THR A 726 -11.45 8.39 11.01
C THR A 726 -12.51 7.56 10.29
N ALA A 727 -12.51 7.54 8.96
CA ALA A 727 -13.43 6.73 8.17
C ALA A 727 -13.27 5.22 8.41
N THR A 728 -12.04 4.75 8.61
CA THR A 728 -11.76 3.34 8.93
C THR A 728 -12.26 2.97 10.32
N ARG A 729 -12.10 3.87 11.26
CA ARG A 729 -12.45 3.70 12.68
C ARG A 729 -13.94 3.92 12.94
N ASN A 730 -14.60 4.72 12.11
CA ASN A 730 -15.89 5.35 12.39
C ASN A 730 -15.86 6.15 13.70
N TYR A 731 -14.76 6.82 13.95
CA TYR A 731 -14.46 7.58 15.15
C TYR A 731 -13.32 8.57 14.88
N ASP A 732 -13.42 9.80 15.38
CA ASP A 732 -12.44 10.84 15.08
C ASP A 732 -11.02 10.46 15.51
N VAL A 733 -10.08 10.59 14.60
CA VAL A 733 -8.64 10.38 14.81
C VAL A 733 -7.89 11.61 14.35
N TYR A 734 -7.18 12.26 15.27
CA TYR A 734 -6.33 13.41 14.93
C TYR A 734 -5.11 12.98 14.12
N ALA A 735 -4.70 13.86 13.23
CA ALA A 735 -3.49 13.72 12.42
C ALA A 735 -2.25 14.29 13.14
N TRP A 736 -1.08 14.03 12.57
CA TRP A 736 0.18 14.53 13.09
C TRP A 736 0.27 16.05 13.05
N GLY A 737 0.70 16.65 14.16
CA GLY A 737 1.12 18.04 14.27
C GLY A 737 2.45 18.31 13.57
N ARG A 738 3.03 19.48 13.79
CA ARG A 738 4.28 19.89 13.15
C ARG A 738 5.45 19.02 13.56
N THR A 739 6.16 18.48 12.54
CA THR A 739 7.43 17.78 12.72
C THR A 739 8.56 18.52 12.03
N ILE A 740 9.76 18.47 12.62
CA ILE A 740 11.00 18.96 12.01
C ILE A 740 11.90 17.76 11.79
N THR A 741 12.50 17.69 10.60
CA THR A 741 13.49 16.66 10.24
C THR A 741 14.79 17.32 9.80
N LEU A 742 15.89 16.91 10.41
CA LEU A 742 17.24 17.23 9.98
C LEU A 742 17.89 15.95 9.44
N GLY A 743 18.43 16.00 8.22
CA GLY A 743 19.03 14.83 7.63
C GLY A 743 20.27 15.13 6.80
N PHE A 744 21.00 14.06 6.49
CA PHE A 744 22.22 14.07 5.69
C PHE A 744 22.26 12.84 4.78
N SER A 745 22.64 13.05 3.53
CA SER A 745 22.84 12.00 2.53
C SER A 745 24.21 12.18 1.87
N LYS A 746 24.96 11.08 1.73
CA LYS A 746 26.24 11.08 1.02
C LYS A 746 26.49 9.77 0.31
N THR A 747 26.96 9.87 -0.94
CA THR A 747 27.48 8.75 -1.73
C THR A 747 28.99 8.87 -1.84
N PHE A 748 29.70 7.75 -1.63
CA PHE A 748 31.16 7.61 -1.67
C PHE A 748 31.59 6.83 -2.89
#